data_23f9a13bb49272c9584e7c5def640ebc
#
_entry.id   23f9a13bb49272c9584e7c5def640ebc
#
_cell.length_a   1.000
_cell.length_b   1.000
_cell.length_c   1.000
_cell.angle_alpha   90.00
_cell.angle_beta   90.00
_cell.angle_gamma   90.00
#
_symmetry.space_group_name_H-M   'P 1'
#
loop_
_entity.id
_entity.type
_entity.pdbx_description
1 polymer ?
#
loop_
_entity_poly.entity_id
_entity_poly.type
_entity_poly.pdbx_seq_one_letter_code
_entity_poly.pdbx_strand_id
1 'polypeptide(L)'
;MRIHGVLACAVMLSLVTGCKDDPAPRPDAGTPDAGSPDAGAEDAGSPDGGGTAGPTLSETPRWEVAGDGLNPKECFGRSVALGDLNGDGRTDLLVPYPVCKSLATDPGRVAVYAGEARYFSKVPVTTTMTWEHPSPRTSGYRLVAATGDIDGDAYADVVLQGYYGVSVFKGGPDLAQVLAQPLFRVPADSATRFTSARLLDLDGDGKDDLVVTTATGGTTLYRSTPDVAERPFTNVRVFSGHVTPAGDTDGDGAQDLLVTLLEGQNAVGLFLGCKADSARVCDGPLTVAPVWKGSAETLQALGDLNGDGRPELLVSLRGSQRLHLSDAALQGYSPTAAWQMMDDAAFPLLGQNALSVGDMVEGGTGHDFVISALGRAYLFRPTANVSGPLEPVWAWPRTNHLDPRTALGFVPPILASAGDLDGDGHDDLVVGLTPEADGTRFPGRVVVFGGGAVPDSTGPAPALAPTKTCNLPVDPVNGKPDLTVDRDVLARTLYVERRTFAQDSCEVREGCVPQGGERRLLRFSTSIMNMGSAPVVVPSPQERPDLFVYDECHGHDHLVNFAGYALRDASGKDATVGRKQGFYLIDFTQYCADGSAFAWFDPGTGISPGWSDVYTADTACQWLDVTDTPDGEYTVRVGVDENHIIDEADTLPNEVTVKVRLSGDTVTVLP
;
A
#
# COMPACT_ATOMS: atom_id res chain seq x y z
N MET A 1 29.50 23.49 4.10
CA MET A 1 28.07 23.67 4.03
C MET A 1 27.51 22.29 3.75
N ARG A 2 27.15 21.56 4.79
CA ARG A 2 26.67 20.17 4.67
C ARG A 2 25.14 20.22 4.70
N ILE A 3 24.53 19.92 3.59
CA ILE A 3 23.08 19.76 3.46
C ILE A 3 22.76 18.39 4.04
N HIS A 4 22.11 18.36 5.20
CA HIS A 4 21.50 17.15 5.73
C HIS A 4 20.09 17.11 5.15
N GLY A 5 19.91 16.30 4.12
CA GLY A 5 18.59 15.97 3.62
C GLY A 5 17.82 15.20 4.70
N VAL A 6 16.77 15.80 5.21
CA VAL A 6 15.74 15.10 5.99
C VAL A 6 15.02 14.20 5.01
N LEU A 7 15.28 12.89 5.11
CA LEU A 7 14.53 11.86 4.40
C LEU A 7 13.11 11.86 4.99
N ALA A 8 12.19 12.53 4.33
CA ALA A 8 10.79 12.15 4.47
C ALA A 8 10.76 10.64 4.14
N CYS A 9 10.34 9.82 5.10
CA CYS A 9 10.09 8.41 4.88
C CYS A 9 8.92 8.29 3.89
N ALA A 10 9.19 8.52 2.61
CA ALA A 10 8.40 7.91 1.59
C ALA A 10 8.60 6.40 1.78
N VAL A 11 7.60 5.75 2.33
CA VAL A 11 7.52 4.29 2.35
C VAL A 11 7.39 3.89 0.89
N MET A 12 8.54 3.66 0.23
CA MET A 12 8.53 2.96 -1.05
C MET A 12 8.13 1.51 -0.75
N LEU A 13 6.87 1.24 -0.89
CA LEU A 13 6.35 -0.11 -0.93
C LEU A 13 6.73 -0.73 -2.27
N SER A 14 7.53 -1.75 -2.20
CA SER A 14 7.79 -2.62 -3.34
C SER A 14 6.54 -3.45 -3.60
N LEU A 15 5.85 -3.17 -4.69
CA LEU A 15 4.75 -3.98 -5.18
C LEU A 15 5.29 -5.29 -5.73
N VAL A 16 4.81 -6.37 -5.20
CA VAL A 16 4.98 -7.69 -5.79
C VAL A 16 3.77 -7.93 -6.68
N THR A 17 3.94 -7.77 -7.97
CA THR A 17 2.96 -8.18 -8.95
C THR A 17 3.48 -9.43 -9.64
N GLY A 18 2.98 -10.59 -9.25
CA GLY A 18 3.08 -11.77 -10.09
C GLY A 18 1.93 -11.76 -11.08
N CYS A 19 2.15 -11.27 -12.28
CA CYS A 19 1.23 -11.52 -13.36
C CYS A 19 1.54 -12.93 -13.91
N LYS A 20 0.68 -13.90 -13.66
CA LYS A 20 0.62 -15.11 -14.49
C LYS A 20 -0.37 -14.84 -15.61
N ASP A 21 0.10 -14.83 -16.84
CA ASP A 21 -0.77 -14.95 -17.98
C ASP A 21 -1.38 -16.36 -18.01
N ASP A 22 -2.69 -16.43 -18.28
CA ASP A 22 -3.41 -17.68 -18.42
C ASP A 22 -2.79 -18.56 -19.51
N PRO A 23 -2.64 -19.88 -19.29
CA PRO A 23 -2.23 -20.78 -20.34
C PRO A 23 -3.33 -20.89 -21.40
N ALA A 24 -2.95 -20.72 -22.66
CA ALA A 24 -3.79 -20.88 -23.83
C ALA A 24 -4.61 -22.21 -23.80
N PRO A 25 -5.83 -22.23 -24.33
CA PRO A 25 -6.70 -23.39 -24.25
C PRO A 25 -6.09 -24.60 -25.01
N ARG A 26 -5.92 -25.70 -24.32
CA ARG A 26 -5.49 -26.98 -24.90
C ARG A 26 -6.60 -27.52 -25.82
N PRO A 27 -6.25 -28.09 -26.98
CA PRO A 27 -7.22 -28.72 -27.83
C PRO A 27 -7.73 -30.04 -27.24
N ASP A 28 -9.03 -30.25 -27.37
CA ASP A 28 -9.75 -31.47 -27.02
C ASP A 28 -9.06 -32.75 -27.51
N ALA A 29 -8.82 -33.68 -26.60
CA ALA A 29 -8.55 -35.05 -26.91
C ALA A 29 -9.59 -35.95 -26.24
N GLY A 30 -10.36 -36.60 -27.09
CA GLY A 30 -11.54 -37.38 -26.82
C GLY A 30 -11.42 -38.51 -25.81
N THR A 31 -12.55 -38.79 -25.24
CA THR A 31 -12.89 -39.96 -24.41
C THR A 31 -12.63 -41.28 -25.11
N PRO A 32 -12.37 -42.37 -24.36
CA PRO A 32 -13.29 -43.51 -24.47
C PRO A 32 -13.78 -44.02 -23.08
N ASP A 33 -15.02 -44.37 -23.19
CA ASP A 33 -15.92 -45.05 -22.30
C ASP A 33 -15.43 -46.43 -21.80
N ALA A 34 -15.77 -46.82 -20.55
CA ALA A 34 -16.35 -48.11 -20.19
C ALA A 34 -16.25 -48.47 -18.69
N GLY A 35 -17.37 -48.75 -18.08
CA GLY A 35 -17.49 -49.88 -17.14
C GLY A 35 -17.79 -49.58 -15.68
N SER A 36 -19.05 -49.48 -15.30
CA SER A 36 -19.61 -49.90 -14.00
C SER A 36 -19.53 -51.43 -13.81
N PRO A 37 -19.66 -52.02 -12.59
CA PRO A 37 -20.88 -51.91 -11.79
C PRO A 37 -20.75 -52.05 -10.25
N ASP A 38 -21.82 -51.54 -9.56
CA ASP A 38 -22.54 -52.12 -8.41
C ASP A 38 -21.84 -52.28 -7.02
N ALA A 39 -22.44 -52.08 -5.90
CA ALA A 39 -23.82 -51.88 -5.45
C ALA A 39 -23.76 -51.48 -3.93
N GLY A 40 -24.78 -50.82 -3.45
CA GLY A 40 -25.14 -51.06 -2.07
C GLY A 40 -25.52 -49.88 -1.18
N ALA A 41 -26.81 -49.68 -1.12
CA ALA A 41 -27.67 -49.43 0.05
C ALA A 41 -27.95 -47.99 0.47
N GLU A 42 -29.17 -47.73 0.31
CA GLU A 42 -30.11 -46.66 0.70
C GLU A 42 -29.91 -46.05 2.10
N ASP A 43 -30.01 -44.73 2.14
CA ASP A 43 -30.85 -44.13 3.18
C ASP A 43 -31.61 -42.91 2.61
N ALA A 44 -32.91 -42.93 2.80
CA ALA A 44 -33.84 -41.97 2.25
C ALA A 44 -33.96 -40.77 3.20
N GLY A 45 -33.36 -39.65 2.79
CA GLY A 45 -33.58 -38.34 3.40
C GLY A 45 -34.22 -37.39 2.43
N SER A 46 -35.28 -36.72 2.82
CA SER A 46 -36.16 -35.79 2.09
C SER A 46 -35.41 -34.83 1.13
N PRO A 47 -36.02 -34.45 0.03
CA PRO A 47 -35.47 -33.44 -0.87
C PRO A 47 -35.80 -32.05 -0.31
N ASP A 48 -34.89 -31.52 0.48
CA ASP A 48 -34.82 -30.08 0.64
C ASP A 48 -34.18 -29.51 -0.61
N GLY A 49 -34.98 -28.77 -1.39
CA GLY A 49 -34.53 -28.04 -2.56
C GLY A 49 -33.65 -26.87 -2.17
N GLY A 50 -32.45 -27.12 -1.71
CA GLY A 50 -31.38 -26.16 -1.55
C GLY A 50 -30.55 -26.22 -2.85
N GLY A 51 -30.75 -25.30 -3.79
CA GLY A 51 -29.74 -24.99 -4.76
C GLY A 51 -28.46 -24.67 -3.96
N THR A 52 -27.36 -25.35 -4.28
CA THR A 52 -26.05 -24.99 -3.74
C THR A 52 -25.79 -23.57 -4.24
N ALA A 53 -25.90 -22.58 -3.34
CA ALA A 53 -25.46 -21.24 -3.65
C ALA A 53 -23.98 -21.37 -4.11
N GLY A 54 -23.65 -20.75 -5.23
CA GLY A 54 -22.28 -20.70 -5.73
C GLY A 54 -21.33 -20.06 -4.70
N PRO A 55 -20.03 -20.06 -4.98
CA PRO A 55 -19.06 -19.40 -4.12
C PRO A 55 -19.43 -17.92 -3.93
N THR A 56 -19.19 -17.40 -2.74
CA THR A 56 -19.51 -16.00 -2.41
C THR A 56 -18.27 -15.28 -1.97
N LEU A 57 -18.11 -14.03 -2.43
CA LEU A 57 -17.04 -13.12 -2.03
C LEU A 57 -16.96 -13.06 -0.50
N SER A 58 -15.79 -13.32 0.07
CA SER A 58 -15.67 -13.43 1.51
C SER A 58 -15.60 -12.07 2.21
N GLU A 59 -16.37 -11.89 3.25
CA GLU A 59 -16.36 -10.69 4.10
C GLU A 59 -15.40 -10.79 5.29
N THR A 60 -14.96 -11.98 5.57
CA THR A 60 -13.96 -12.29 6.60
C THR A 60 -12.87 -13.17 6.00
N PRO A 61 -11.63 -13.07 6.48
CA PRO A 61 -10.56 -13.92 5.98
C PRO A 61 -10.91 -15.40 6.07
N ARG A 62 -10.71 -16.13 4.97
CA ARG A 62 -10.88 -17.59 4.93
C ARG A 62 -9.65 -18.33 5.42
N TRP A 63 -8.50 -17.71 5.31
CA TRP A 63 -7.24 -18.18 5.87
C TRP A 63 -6.47 -17.03 6.50
N GLU A 64 -5.73 -17.30 7.56
CA GLU A 64 -4.96 -16.30 8.30
C GLU A 64 -3.77 -16.95 8.99
N VAL A 65 -2.65 -16.22 9.00
CA VAL A 65 -1.48 -16.53 9.83
C VAL A 65 -0.94 -15.24 10.44
N ALA A 66 -0.48 -15.33 11.68
CA ALA A 66 0.20 -14.23 12.37
C ALA A 66 1.69 -14.53 12.52
N GLY A 67 2.49 -13.48 12.62
CA GLY A 67 3.88 -13.61 13.05
C GLY A 67 3.98 -14.30 14.41
N ASP A 68 5.07 -15.00 14.64
CA ASP A 68 5.27 -15.81 15.86
C ASP A 68 5.51 -14.98 17.14
N GLY A 69 5.69 -13.65 17.00
CA GLY A 69 5.91 -12.74 18.12
C GLY A 69 7.24 -12.96 18.88
N LEU A 70 8.13 -13.80 18.36
CA LEU A 70 9.42 -14.08 19.00
C LEU A 70 10.31 -12.83 19.07
N ASN A 71 10.21 -11.96 18.09
CA ASN A 71 10.90 -10.68 18.08
C ASN A 71 9.89 -9.54 17.82
N PRO A 72 9.57 -8.71 18.81
CA PRO A 72 8.58 -7.64 18.67
C PRO A 72 9.01 -6.53 17.70
N LYS A 73 10.23 -6.57 17.19
CA LYS A 73 10.74 -5.63 16.17
C LYS A 73 10.54 -6.13 14.75
N GLU A 74 10.10 -7.37 14.57
CA GLU A 74 9.84 -7.93 13.24
C GLU A 74 8.50 -7.45 12.68
N CYS A 75 8.50 -7.19 11.37
CA CYS A 75 7.34 -6.75 10.59
C CYS A 75 6.83 -7.88 9.68
N PHE A 76 6.27 -8.89 10.26
CA PHE A 76 5.60 -9.95 9.50
C PHE A 76 4.46 -9.37 8.65
N GLY A 77 4.29 -9.83 7.42
CA GLY A 77 3.25 -9.33 6.51
C GLY A 77 3.59 -8.01 5.77
N ARG A 78 4.80 -7.44 5.97
CA ARG A 78 5.23 -6.22 5.26
C ARG A 78 5.54 -6.46 3.78
N SER A 79 5.79 -7.67 3.41
CA SER A 79 5.90 -8.12 2.03
C SER A 79 5.45 -9.56 1.96
N VAL A 80 4.85 -9.93 0.86
CA VAL A 80 4.45 -11.30 0.53
C VAL A 80 4.82 -11.57 -0.92
N ALA A 81 5.12 -12.81 -1.25
CA ALA A 81 5.24 -13.27 -2.62
C ALA A 81 4.59 -14.63 -2.78
N LEU A 82 4.14 -14.92 -3.97
CA LEU A 82 3.36 -16.09 -4.34
C LEU A 82 3.98 -16.76 -5.55
N GLY A 83 4.07 -18.08 -5.57
CA GLY A 83 4.57 -18.85 -6.69
C GLY A 83 4.60 -20.33 -6.37
N ASP A 84 4.52 -21.17 -7.38
CA ASP A 84 4.71 -22.62 -7.22
C ASP A 84 6.22 -22.92 -7.13
N LEU A 85 6.75 -22.88 -5.92
CA LEU A 85 8.18 -23.05 -5.67
C LEU A 85 8.64 -24.49 -5.80
N ASN A 86 7.74 -25.43 -5.58
CA ASN A 86 8.04 -26.86 -5.51
C ASN A 86 7.53 -27.66 -6.72
N GLY A 87 6.83 -27.03 -7.67
CA GLY A 87 6.34 -27.64 -8.90
C GLY A 87 5.18 -28.61 -8.70
N ASP A 88 4.43 -28.47 -7.59
CA ASP A 88 3.29 -29.36 -7.32
C ASP A 88 1.97 -28.86 -7.93
N GLY A 89 2.02 -27.74 -8.68
CA GLY A 89 0.89 -27.11 -9.32
C GLY A 89 0.05 -26.23 -8.41
N ARG A 90 0.52 -25.93 -7.20
CA ARG A 90 -0.13 -25.05 -6.22
C ARG A 90 0.75 -23.88 -5.89
N THR A 91 0.12 -22.74 -5.67
CA THR A 91 0.82 -21.54 -5.25
C THR A 91 1.28 -21.65 -3.80
N ASP A 92 2.58 -21.46 -3.54
CA ASP A 92 3.16 -21.32 -2.21
C ASP A 92 3.20 -19.84 -1.80
N LEU A 93 3.22 -19.57 -0.49
CA LEU A 93 3.29 -18.22 0.07
C LEU A 93 4.61 -18.02 0.81
N LEU A 94 5.33 -16.95 0.45
CA LEU A 94 6.53 -16.51 1.15
C LEU A 94 6.25 -15.25 1.96
N VAL A 95 6.66 -15.27 3.24
CA VAL A 95 6.53 -14.13 4.15
C VAL A 95 7.84 -13.90 4.89
N PRO A 96 8.56 -12.80 4.61
CA PRO A 96 9.76 -12.46 5.37
C PRO A 96 9.40 -11.87 6.74
N TYR A 97 10.35 -11.98 7.67
CA TYR A 97 10.34 -11.32 8.97
C TYR A 97 11.39 -10.20 8.99
N PRO A 98 11.16 -9.07 8.33
CA PRO A 98 12.10 -7.96 8.34
C PRO A 98 12.07 -7.25 9.69
N VAL A 99 13.20 -6.69 10.10
CA VAL A 99 13.25 -5.81 11.28
C VAL A 99 12.83 -4.40 10.90
N CYS A 100 11.79 -3.87 11.53
CA CYS A 100 11.20 -2.59 11.16
C CYS A 100 11.98 -1.35 11.59
N LYS A 101 12.64 -1.38 12.75
CA LYS A 101 13.17 -0.15 13.39
C LYS A 101 14.68 -0.09 13.61
N SER A 102 15.44 -1.10 13.31
CA SER A 102 16.87 -1.01 13.59
C SER A 102 17.71 -1.42 12.38
N LEU A 103 18.86 -0.78 12.26
CA LEU A 103 20.01 -1.27 11.51
C LEU A 103 20.57 -2.51 12.23
N ALA A 104 19.72 -3.51 12.50
CA ALA A 104 20.05 -4.61 13.36
C ALA A 104 20.96 -5.59 12.62
N THR A 105 21.86 -6.15 13.37
CA THR A 105 22.70 -7.29 13.03
C THR A 105 21.93 -8.61 12.92
N ASP A 106 20.60 -8.56 12.87
CA ASP A 106 19.73 -9.72 12.88
C ASP A 106 19.64 -10.33 11.47
N PRO A 107 19.89 -11.63 11.30
CA PRO A 107 20.01 -12.28 9.99
C PRO A 107 18.67 -12.42 9.26
N GLY A 108 17.60 -11.89 9.63
CA GLY A 108 16.30 -12.01 8.95
C GLY A 108 15.83 -13.47 8.78
N ARG A 109 14.54 -13.67 8.74
CA ARG A 109 13.91 -14.97 8.51
C ARG A 109 12.92 -14.87 7.37
N VAL A 110 12.73 -15.96 6.65
CA VAL A 110 11.66 -16.10 5.65
C VAL A 110 10.88 -17.37 5.98
N ALA A 111 9.56 -17.25 6.08
CA ALA A 111 8.66 -18.37 6.19
C ALA A 111 8.08 -18.70 4.81
N VAL A 112 8.06 -19.96 4.45
CA VAL A 112 7.43 -20.50 3.25
C VAL A 112 6.26 -21.37 3.70
N TYR A 113 5.06 -21.05 3.29
CA TYR A 113 3.83 -21.79 3.54
C TYR A 113 3.47 -22.53 2.26
N ALA A 114 3.55 -23.84 2.29
CA ALA A 114 3.22 -24.66 1.13
C ALA A 114 1.76 -24.53 0.71
N GLY A 115 1.49 -24.49 -0.59
CA GLY A 115 0.15 -24.56 -1.14
C GLY A 115 -0.55 -25.87 -0.78
N GLU A 116 -1.80 -25.82 -0.36
CA GLU A 116 -2.63 -26.99 -0.05
C GLU A 116 -3.85 -27.05 -0.97
N ALA A 117 -4.71 -28.03 -0.82
CA ALA A 117 -5.94 -28.14 -1.62
C ALA A 117 -6.88 -26.94 -1.44
N ARG A 118 -6.74 -26.22 -0.33
CA ARG A 118 -7.35 -24.91 -0.07
C ARG A 118 -6.37 -24.07 0.68
N TYR A 119 -5.99 -22.95 0.07
CA TYR A 119 -5.07 -21.98 0.65
C TYR A 119 -3.68 -22.57 0.99
N PHE A 120 -3.12 -22.23 2.13
CA PHE A 120 -1.75 -22.57 2.51
C PHE A 120 -1.68 -23.40 3.79
N SER A 121 -0.60 -24.14 3.95
CA SER A 121 -0.28 -24.83 5.22
C SER A 121 -0.27 -23.84 6.41
N LYS A 122 -0.60 -24.33 7.60
CA LYS A 122 -0.50 -23.51 8.83
C LYS A 122 0.88 -23.57 9.48
N VAL A 123 1.71 -24.48 9.04
CA VAL A 123 3.06 -24.67 9.57
C VAL A 123 4.07 -24.36 8.47
N PRO A 124 4.83 -23.27 8.58
CA PRO A 124 5.78 -22.90 7.56
C PRO A 124 7.07 -23.71 7.65
N VAL A 125 7.73 -23.84 6.52
CA VAL A 125 9.18 -24.06 6.48
C VAL A 125 9.86 -22.71 6.70
N THR A 126 10.59 -22.57 7.81
CA THR A 126 11.25 -21.31 8.14
C THR A 126 12.76 -21.42 7.94
N THR A 127 13.32 -20.56 7.14
CA THR A 127 14.76 -20.50 6.89
C THR A 127 15.34 -19.21 7.49
N THR A 128 16.38 -19.37 8.32
CA THR A 128 17.17 -18.22 8.80
C THR A 128 18.19 -17.86 7.73
N MET A 129 18.11 -16.65 7.23
CA MET A 129 18.95 -16.17 6.14
C MET A 129 20.20 -15.50 6.72
N THR A 130 21.36 -16.14 6.58
CA THR A 130 22.63 -15.55 6.94
C THR A 130 23.23 -14.85 5.71
N TRP A 131 23.20 -13.54 5.70
CA TRP A 131 23.92 -12.74 4.70
C TRP A 131 25.35 -12.50 5.21
N GLU A 132 26.35 -13.04 4.54
CA GLU A 132 27.75 -12.71 4.79
C GLU A 132 28.10 -11.37 4.14
N HIS A 133 27.77 -10.25 4.79
CA HIS A 133 28.31 -8.95 4.43
C HIS A 133 29.55 -8.65 5.28
N PRO A 134 30.61 -8.05 4.72
CA PRO A 134 31.84 -7.72 5.47
C PRO A 134 31.61 -6.72 6.62
N SER A 135 30.47 -6.06 6.70
CA SER A 135 30.09 -5.20 7.82
C SER A 135 28.98 -5.84 8.65
N PRO A 136 29.19 -6.17 9.92
CA PRO A 136 28.19 -6.81 10.78
C PRO A 136 26.98 -5.90 11.14
N ARG A 137 26.96 -4.66 10.67
CA ARG A 137 25.92 -3.68 11.05
C ARG A 137 24.70 -3.64 10.13
N THR A 138 24.63 -4.49 9.11
CA THR A 138 23.67 -4.28 8.02
C THR A 138 23.22 -5.57 7.33
N SER A 139 23.20 -6.66 8.05
CA SER A 139 22.78 -7.96 7.54
C SER A 139 21.27 -8.18 7.72
N GLY A 140 20.62 -8.67 6.70
CA GLY A 140 19.23 -9.13 6.73
C GLY A 140 18.50 -8.80 5.44
N TYR A 141 17.76 -9.78 4.95
CA TYR A 141 16.79 -9.55 3.87
C TYR A 141 15.58 -8.84 4.46
N ARG A 142 15.14 -7.78 3.78
CA ARG A 142 14.03 -6.96 4.23
C ARG A 142 12.72 -7.31 3.56
N LEU A 143 12.79 -7.78 2.31
CA LEU A 143 11.61 -8.00 1.49
C LEU A 143 11.83 -9.22 0.60
N VAL A 144 10.79 -10.00 0.38
CA VAL A 144 10.68 -10.78 -0.84
C VAL A 144 10.31 -9.80 -1.93
N ALA A 145 11.12 -9.72 -2.98
CA ALA A 145 10.93 -8.72 -4.02
C ALA A 145 10.10 -9.25 -5.18
N ALA A 146 10.29 -10.52 -5.53
CA ALA A 146 9.58 -11.16 -6.63
C ALA A 146 9.70 -12.70 -6.55
N THR A 147 8.80 -13.37 -7.27
CA THR A 147 8.91 -14.76 -7.68
C THR A 147 8.71 -14.85 -9.20
N GLY A 148 9.32 -15.83 -9.85
CA GLY A 148 9.22 -16.05 -11.30
C GLY A 148 10.14 -17.19 -11.72
N ASP A 149 10.08 -17.59 -12.99
CA ASP A 149 10.88 -18.70 -13.52
C ASP A 149 12.04 -18.15 -14.39
N ILE A 150 13.26 -18.16 -13.85
CA ILE A 150 14.44 -17.58 -14.52
C ILE A 150 15.13 -18.57 -15.46
N ASP A 151 14.86 -19.86 -15.35
CA ASP A 151 15.57 -20.88 -16.13
C ASP A 151 14.65 -21.78 -16.96
N GLY A 152 13.34 -21.61 -16.86
CA GLY A 152 12.35 -22.32 -17.66
C GLY A 152 12.10 -23.75 -17.16
N ASP A 153 12.35 -24.04 -15.88
CA ASP A 153 12.16 -25.38 -15.32
C ASP A 153 10.79 -25.57 -14.65
N ALA A 154 9.94 -24.54 -14.69
CA ALA A 154 8.59 -24.50 -14.14
C ALA A 154 8.50 -24.49 -12.61
N TYR A 155 9.60 -24.35 -11.90
CA TYR A 155 9.59 -23.98 -10.48
C TYR A 155 9.71 -22.46 -10.38
N ALA A 156 8.89 -21.84 -9.52
CA ALA A 156 9.07 -20.41 -9.28
C ALA A 156 10.34 -20.16 -8.46
N ASP A 157 11.21 -19.31 -8.99
CA ASP A 157 12.41 -18.81 -8.31
C ASP A 157 12.09 -17.63 -7.41
N VAL A 158 12.97 -17.30 -6.47
CA VAL A 158 12.72 -16.28 -5.44
C VAL A 158 13.78 -15.19 -5.48
N VAL A 159 13.35 -13.94 -5.51
CA VAL A 159 14.23 -12.77 -5.34
C VAL A 159 14.04 -12.19 -3.94
N LEU A 160 15.11 -12.20 -3.14
CA LEU A 160 15.15 -11.54 -1.84
C LEU A 160 15.98 -10.26 -1.93
N GLN A 161 15.40 -9.17 -1.45
CA GLN A 161 16.05 -7.86 -1.38
C GLN A 161 16.51 -7.58 0.04
N GLY A 162 17.80 -7.35 0.19
CA GLY A 162 18.42 -6.84 1.40
C GLY A 162 18.78 -5.36 1.29
N TYR A 163 19.33 -4.81 2.37
CA TYR A 163 19.77 -3.41 2.37
C TYR A 163 20.96 -3.17 1.43
N TYR A 164 21.83 -4.18 1.26
CA TYR A 164 23.09 -4.10 0.48
C TYR A 164 23.16 -5.14 -0.63
N GLY A 165 22.06 -5.66 -1.09
CA GLY A 165 22.08 -6.58 -2.20
C GLY A 165 20.76 -7.24 -2.50
N VAL A 166 20.70 -7.78 -3.68
CA VAL A 166 19.62 -8.62 -4.18
C VAL A 166 20.17 -10.02 -4.38
N SER A 167 19.46 -11.03 -3.93
CA SER A 167 19.81 -12.43 -4.12
C SER A 167 18.68 -13.18 -4.78
N VAL A 168 19.02 -14.00 -5.76
CA VAL A 168 18.11 -14.88 -6.47
C VAL A 168 18.34 -16.31 -6.02
N PHE A 169 17.28 -17.01 -5.67
CA PHE A 169 17.29 -18.39 -5.22
C PHE A 169 16.45 -19.22 -6.18
N LYS A 170 16.93 -20.41 -6.52
CA LYS A 170 16.24 -21.31 -7.43
C LYS A 170 15.15 -22.09 -6.70
N GLY A 171 13.97 -22.21 -7.34
CA GLY A 171 12.91 -23.13 -6.96
C GLY A 171 13.34 -24.59 -7.04
N GLY A 172 12.55 -25.51 -6.53
CA GLY A 172 12.83 -26.93 -6.61
C GLY A 172 11.97 -27.79 -5.67
N PRO A 173 11.97 -29.08 -5.83
CA PRO A 173 10.97 -30.01 -5.23
C PRO A 173 10.98 -30.08 -3.70
N ASP A 174 11.99 -29.54 -3.04
CA ASP A 174 12.10 -29.50 -1.57
C ASP A 174 12.12 -28.04 -1.08
N LEU A 175 10.99 -27.57 -0.58
CA LEU A 175 10.83 -26.20 -0.04
C LEU A 175 11.88 -25.86 1.02
N ALA A 176 12.39 -26.85 1.77
CA ALA A 176 13.43 -26.61 2.77
C ALA A 176 14.79 -26.24 2.16
N GLN A 177 15.01 -26.52 0.89
CA GLN A 177 16.25 -26.23 0.18
C GLN A 177 16.17 -25.00 -0.71
N VAL A 178 14.96 -24.53 -1.10
CA VAL A 178 14.76 -23.39 -2.01
C VAL A 178 15.58 -22.16 -1.57
N LEU A 179 15.58 -21.83 -0.30
CA LEU A 179 16.31 -20.66 0.23
C LEU A 179 17.70 -21.01 0.84
N ALA A 180 18.22 -22.21 0.62
CA ALA A 180 19.46 -22.65 1.26
C ALA A 180 20.71 -21.95 0.71
N GLN A 181 20.78 -21.77 -0.61
CA GLN A 181 21.91 -21.13 -1.28
C GLN A 181 21.43 -20.24 -2.42
N PRO A 182 21.84 -18.98 -2.50
CA PRO A 182 21.49 -18.13 -3.62
C PRO A 182 22.24 -18.57 -4.89
N LEU A 183 21.52 -18.63 -5.98
CA LEU A 183 22.07 -18.87 -7.32
C LEU A 183 22.87 -17.67 -7.83
N PHE A 184 22.33 -16.46 -7.58
CA PHE A 184 22.91 -15.22 -8.08
C PHE A 184 22.80 -14.10 -7.04
N ARG A 185 23.78 -13.20 -7.02
CA ARG A 185 23.79 -12.02 -6.15
C ARG A 185 24.18 -10.77 -6.90
N VAL A 186 23.40 -9.71 -6.73
CA VAL A 186 23.77 -8.34 -7.11
C VAL A 186 24.21 -7.64 -5.84
N PRO A 187 25.51 -7.44 -5.62
CA PRO A 187 26.01 -6.72 -4.45
C PRO A 187 25.74 -5.23 -4.60
N ALA A 188 25.41 -4.56 -3.49
CA ALA A 188 25.46 -3.11 -3.39
C ALA A 188 26.65 -2.67 -2.56
N ASP A 189 27.21 -1.52 -2.86
CA ASP A 189 28.17 -0.84 -1.99
C ASP A 189 27.44 -0.01 -0.92
N SER A 190 28.18 0.60 -0.01
CA SER A 190 27.61 1.42 1.08
C SER A 190 26.85 2.68 0.61
N ALA A 191 27.00 3.07 -0.66
CA ALA A 191 26.36 4.23 -1.27
C ALA A 191 25.12 3.83 -2.08
N THR A 192 25.03 2.55 -2.48
CA THR A 192 23.99 2.04 -3.37
C THR A 192 22.98 1.23 -2.55
N ARG A 193 21.77 1.76 -2.38
CA ARG A 193 20.65 1.03 -1.77
C ARG A 193 19.71 0.58 -2.85
N PHE A 194 19.27 -0.66 -2.81
CA PHE A 194 18.21 -1.14 -3.70
C PHE A 194 16.83 -0.76 -3.17
N THR A 195 15.96 -0.30 -4.04
CA THR A 195 14.58 0.06 -3.72
C THR A 195 13.59 -0.95 -4.27
N SER A 196 13.91 -1.60 -5.39
CA SER A 196 13.09 -2.67 -5.95
C SER A 196 13.91 -3.67 -6.73
N ALA A 197 13.40 -4.89 -6.80
CA ALA A 197 13.83 -5.92 -7.74
C ALA A 197 12.57 -6.62 -8.29
N ARG A 198 12.60 -7.04 -9.56
CA ARG A 198 11.50 -7.68 -10.27
C ARG A 198 12.01 -8.79 -11.16
N LEU A 199 11.17 -9.79 -11.40
CA LEU A 199 11.35 -10.80 -12.42
C LEU A 199 10.26 -10.61 -13.48
N LEU A 200 10.63 -10.53 -14.76
CA LEU A 200 9.76 -10.21 -15.88
C LEU A 200 10.36 -10.78 -17.16
N ASP A 201 9.59 -11.49 -17.95
CA ASP A 201 9.99 -11.92 -19.29
C ASP A 201 9.91 -10.74 -20.28
N LEU A 202 11.00 -9.99 -20.41
CA LEU A 202 11.08 -8.77 -21.23
C LEU A 202 11.33 -9.06 -22.72
N ASP A 203 11.78 -10.26 -23.07
CA ASP A 203 12.08 -10.62 -24.44
C ASP A 203 11.25 -11.79 -24.98
N GLY A 204 10.28 -12.26 -24.21
CA GLY A 204 9.31 -13.26 -24.62
C GLY A 204 9.94 -14.63 -24.86
N ASP A 205 11.05 -14.95 -24.21
CA ASP A 205 11.73 -16.24 -24.34
C ASP A 205 11.22 -17.32 -23.35
N GLY A 206 10.27 -16.95 -22.50
CA GLY A 206 9.66 -17.81 -21.49
C GLY A 206 10.46 -17.90 -20.19
N LYS A 207 11.47 -17.05 -20.01
CA LYS A 207 12.29 -16.95 -18.80
C LYS A 207 12.30 -15.54 -18.29
N ASP A 208 12.17 -15.40 -16.99
CA ASP A 208 12.16 -14.09 -16.37
C ASP A 208 13.55 -13.43 -16.35
N ASP A 209 13.59 -12.17 -16.74
CA ASP A 209 14.71 -11.25 -16.59
C ASP A 209 14.70 -10.54 -15.23
N LEU A 210 15.86 -10.17 -14.71
CA LEU A 210 15.96 -9.47 -13.43
C LEU A 210 16.12 -7.96 -13.64
N VAL A 211 15.20 -7.20 -13.07
CA VAL A 211 15.21 -5.73 -13.06
C VAL A 211 15.47 -5.23 -11.65
N VAL A 212 16.54 -4.47 -11.45
CA VAL A 212 16.95 -3.98 -10.13
C VAL A 212 17.08 -2.46 -10.14
N THR A 213 16.39 -1.79 -9.21
CA THR A 213 16.40 -0.32 -9.07
C THR A 213 17.04 0.11 -7.77
N THR A 214 17.84 1.17 -7.81
CA THR A 214 18.52 1.77 -6.66
C THR A 214 17.80 3.01 -6.13
N ALA A 215 18.07 3.39 -4.88
CA ALA A 215 17.52 4.59 -4.25
C ALA A 215 17.93 5.90 -4.94
N THR A 216 19.00 5.89 -5.73
CA THR A 216 19.44 7.02 -6.54
C THR A 216 18.74 7.07 -7.91
N GLY A 217 17.78 6.18 -8.16
CA GLY A 217 17.03 6.12 -9.39
C GLY A 217 17.74 5.41 -10.55
N GLY A 218 18.88 4.74 -10.32
CA GLY A 218 19.51 3.89 -11.33
C GLY A 218 18.83 2.54 -11.40
N THR A 219 18.44 2.08 -12.58
CA THR A 219 17.90 0.75 -12.82
C THR A 219 18.79 -0.04 -13.75
N THR A 220 19.09 -1.28 -13.37
CA THR A 220 19.86 -2.21 -14.18
C THR A 220 18.98 -3.39 -14.59
N LEU A 221 18.99 -3.70 -15.89
CA LEU A 221 18.38 -4.89 -16.45
C LEU A 221 19.43 -5.99 -16.59
N TYR A 222 19.09 -7.16 -16.13
CA TYR A 222 19.88 -8.39 -16.25
C TYR A 222 19.04 -9.40 -17.01
N ARG A 223 19.46 -9.71 -18.24
CA ARG A 223 18.81 -10.73 -19.03
C ARG A 223 19.15 -12.12 -18.52
N SER A 224 18.18 -13.01 -18.42
CA SER A 224 18.37 -14.44 -18.18
C SER A 224 19.25 -15.08 -19.26
N THR A 225 19.93 -16.16 -18.95
CA THR A 225 20.82 -16.83 -19.89
C THR A 225 20.48 -18.31 -19.99
N PRO A 226 20.81 -18.97 -21.13
CA PRO A 226 20.63 -20.41 -21.27
C PRO A 226 21.42 -21.26 -20.26
N ASP A 227 22.52 -20.71 -19.71
CA ASP A 227 23.38 -21.39 -18.74
C ASP A 227 23.24 -20.75 -17.35
N VAL A 228 22.10 -20.98 -16.75
CA VAL A 228 21.72 -20.42 -15.44
C VAL A 228 22.66 -20.88 -14.32
N ALA A 229 23.22 -22.08 -14.43
CA ALA A 229 24.09 -22.64 -13.38
C ALA A 229 25.43 -21.89 -13.25
N GLU A 230 26.02 -21.44 -14.37
CA GLU A 230 27.32 -20.75 -14.38
C GLU A 230 27.14 -19.23 -14.42
N ARG A 231 26.16 -18.72 -15.15
CA ARG A 231 25.90 -17.31 -15.34
C ARG A 231 24.41 -17.05 -15.53
N PRO A 232 23.61 -16.98 -14.47
CA PRO A 232 22.15 -16.89 -14.58
C PRO A 232 21.68 -15.60 -15.29
N PHE A 233 22.45 -14.51 -15.16
CA PHE A 233 22.08 -13.22 -15.75
C PHE A 233 23.26 -12.50 -16.38
N THR A 234 22.99 -11.73 -17.44
CA THR A 234 23.92 -10.76 -18.01
C THR A 234 23.35 -9.35 -17.90
N ASN A 235 24.19 -8.39 -17.45
CA ASN A 235 23.82 -6.97 -17.46
C ASN A 235 23.71 -6.49 -18.91
N VAL A 236 22.54 -6.03 -19.31
CA VAL A 236 22.28 -5.62 -20.70
C VAL A 236 21.93 -4.15 -20.85
N ARG A 237 21.40 -3.49 -19.81
CA ARG A 237 21.03 -2.08 -19.90
C ARG A 237 20.96 -1.40 -18.53
N VAL A 238 21.29 -0.12 -18.49
CA VAL A 238 21.14 0.75 -17.31
C VAL A 238 20.29 1.96 -17.67
N PHE A 239 19.27 2.23 -16.88
CA PHE A 239 18.44 3.44 -16.96
C PHE A 239 18.76 4.39 -15.81
N SER A 240 18.54 5.68 -16.04
CA SER A 240 18.48 6.67 -14.97
C SER A 240 17.01 6.96 -14.68
N GLY A 241 16.37 6.14 -13.86
CA GLY A 241 14.96 6.25 -13.51
C GLY A 241 14.43 5.02 -12.80
N HIS A 242 13.31 5.17 -12.09
CA HIS A 242 12.58 4.05 -11.51
C HIS A 242 11.78 3.34 -12.58
N VAL A 243 11.62 2.04 -12.45
CA VAL A 243 10.81 1.24 -13.35
C VAL A 243 9.61 0.62 -12.64
N THR A 244 8.52 0.50 -13.40
CA THR A 244 7.29 -0.19 -13.02
C THR A 244 6.90 -1.12 -14.17
N PRO A 245 6.55 -2.39 -13.90
CA PRO A 245 6.00 -3.27 -14.94
C PRO A 245 4.75 -2.63 -15.57
N ALA A 246 4.62 -2.73 -16.87
CA ALA A 246 3.46 -2.25 -17.62
C ALA A 246 2.53 -3.37 -18.08
N GLY A 247 2.92 -4.62 -17.88
CA GLY A 247 2.28 -5.75 -18.56
C GLY A 247 2.68 -5.83 -20.03
N ASP A 248 2.04 -6.68 -20.79
CA ASP A 248 2.16 -6.74 -22.25
C ASP A 248 1.15 -5.75 -22.85
N THR A 249 1.61 -4.52 -23.13
CA THR A 249 0.72 -3.43 -23.56
C THR A 249 0.37 -3.47 -25.03
N ASP A 250 1.07 -4.25 -25.83
CA ASP A 250 0.82 -4.35 -27.26
C ASP A 250 0.44 -5.77 -27.75
N GLY A 251 0.36 -6.74 -26.83
CA GLY A 251 -0.14 -8.08 -27.10
C GLY A 251 0.86 -8.97 -27.81
N ASP A 252 2.16 -8.68 -27.72
CA ASP A 252 3.18 -9.48 -28.39
C ASP A 252 3.75 -10.62 -27.54
N GLY A 253 3.37 -10.69 -26.26
CA GLY A 253 3.75 -11.72 -25.30
C GLY A 253 5.09 -11.45 -24.61
N ALA A 254 5.70 -10.28 -24.77
CA ALA A 254 6.81 -9.79 -23.96
C ALA A 254 6.31 -8.73 -22.96
N GLN A 255 6.90 -8.69 -21.77
CA GLN A 255 6.52 -7.70 -20.76
C GLN A 255 7.12 -6.34 -21.06
N ASP A 256 6.36 -5.27 -20.83
CA ASP A 256 6.75 -3.89 -21.06
C ASP A 256 7.10 -3.17 -19.77
N LEU A 257 7.83 -2.06 -19.88
CA LEU A 257 8.24 -1.24 -18.74
C LEU A 257 7.85 0.23 -18.86
N LEU A 258 7.26 0.76 -17.80
CA LEU A 258 7.17 2.21 -17.56
C LEU A 258 8.41 2.67 -16.80
N VAL A 259 9.11 3.66 -17.32
CA VAL A 259 10.35 4.21 -16.77
C VAL A 259 10.18 5.68 -16.47
N THR A 260 10.47 6.15 -15.25
CA THR A 260 10.56 7.58 -14.96
C THR A 260 11.74 8.18 -15.69
N LEU A 261 11.52 9.28 -16.40
CA LEU A 261 12.51 9.95 -17.23
C LEU A 261 13.10 11.15 -16.49
N LEU A 262 14.40 11.40 -16.67
CA LEU A 262 15.06 12.57 -16.09
C LEU A 262 14.71 13.91 -16.79
N GLU A 263 13.99 13.85 -17.90
CA GLU A 263 13.70 15.02 -18.78
C GLU A 263 12.63 15.98 -18.23
N GLY A 264 12.09 15.74 -17.03
CA GLY A 264 11.07 16.61 -16.43
C GLY A 264 10.58 16.09 -15.09
N GLN A 265 9.89 16.94 -14.33
CA GLN A 265 9.24 16.48 -13.10
C GLN A 265 8.14 15.49 -13.49
N ASN A 266 8.23 14.28 -12.94
CA ASN A 266 7.24 13.21 -13.11
C ASN A 266 7.05 12.71 -14.55
N ALA A 267 8.00 12.94 -15.46
CA ALA A 267 7.93 12.41 -16.82
C ALA A 267 8.14 10.89 -16.81
N VAL A 268 7.33 10.16 -17.58
CA VAL A 268 7.35 8.70 -17.69
C VAL A 268 7.34 8.29 -19.16
N GLY A 269 8.09 7.25 -19.49
CA GLY A 269 8.09 6.65 -20.83
C GLY A 269 7.75 5.17 -20.78
N LEU A 270 6.93 4.71 -21.74
CA LEU A 270 6.66 3.30 -21.97
C LEU A 270 7.71 2.74 -22.93
N PHE A 271 8.40 1.69 -22.51
CA PHE A 271 9.35 0.92 -23.31
C PHE A 271 8.77 -0.47 -23.55
N LEU A 272 8.65 -0.86 -24.82
CA LEU A 272 8.13 -2.17 -25.15
C LEU A 272 9.20 -3.24 -25.02
N GLY A 273 8.80 -4.44 -24.62
CA GLY A 273 9.58 -5.66 -24.66
C GLY A 273 10.05 -5.99 -26.08
N CYS A 274 11.15 -6.70 -26.22
CA CYS A 274 11.76 -6.97 -27.52
C CYS A 274 12.08 -8.44 -27.69
N LYS A 275 11.21 -9.14 -28.39
CA LYS A 275 11.45 -10.52 -28.85
C LYS A 275 12.60 -10.61 -29.86
N ALA A 276 13.22 -11.75 -29.94
CA ALA A 276 14.35 -12.00 -30.84
C ALA A 276 14.02 -11.77 -32.33
N ASP A 277 12.76 -11.95 -32.73
CA ASP A 277 12.24 -11.74 -34.09
C ASP A 277 11.51 -10.42 -34.29
N SER A 278 11.54 -9.52 -33.27
CA SER A 278 10.89 -8.23 -33.31
C SER A 278 11.46 -7.36 -34.42
N ALA A 279 10.58 -6.70 -35.18
CA ALA A 279 10.96 -5.68 -36.16
C ALA A 279 11.33 -4.34 -35.52
N ARG A 280 11.26 -4.22 -34.20
CA ARG A 280 11.57 -3.02 -33.42
C ARG A 280 13.07 -2.75 -33.35
N VAL A 281 13.43 -1.51 -33.13
CA VAL A 281 14.81 -1.14 -32.82
C VAL A 281 15.03 -1.30 -31.33
N CYS A 282 15.70 -2.38 -30.97
CA CYS A 282 15.91 -2.83 -29.60
C CYS A 282 17.34 -2.55 -29.09
N ASP A 283 17.46 -2.35 -27.79
CA ASP A 283 18.72 -2.31 -27.06
C ASP A 283 18.57 -3.28 -25.87
N GLY A 284 19.08 -4.49 -26.04
CA GLY A 284 18.79 -5.61 -25.17
C GLY A 284 17.31 -6.03 -25.25
N PRO A 285 16.65 -6.32 -24.13
CA PRO A 285 15.28 -6.82 -24.12
C PRO A 285 14.20 -5.74 -24.27
N LEU A 286 14.55 -4.48 -24.54
CA LEU A 286 13.61 -3.36 -24.62
C LEU A 286 13.88 -2.47 -25.83
N THR A 287 12.86 -1.70 -26.28
CA THR A 287 13.01 -0.65 -27.29
C THR A 287 14.06 0.39 -26.89
N VAL A 288 14.81 0.92 -27.86
CA VAL A 288 15.87 1.95 -27.64
C VAL A 288 15.30 3.22 -27.01
N ALA A 289 14.09 3.60 -27.40
CA ALA A 289 13.41 4.81 -26.93
C ALA A 289 11.96 4.47 -26.50
N PRO A 290 11.36 5.27 -25.60
CA PRO A 290 9.97 5.06 -25.24
C PRO A 290 9.05 5.28 -26.45
N VAL A 291 8.06 4.41 -26.61
CA VAL A 291 7.04 4.52 -27.66
C VAL A 291 5.93 5.49 -27.28
N TRP A 292 5.73 5.71 -25.98
CA TRP A 292 4.78 6.65 -25.41
C TRP A 292 5.42 7.42 -24.25
N LYS A 293 4.94 8.65 -24.00
CA LYS A 293 5.37 9.49 -22.86
C LYS A 293 4.17 10.09 -22.16
N GLY A 294 4.21 10.06 -20.83
CA GLY A 294 3.22 10.63 -19.94
C GLY A 294 3.84 11.33 -18.74
N SER A 295 3.01 11.62 -17.75
CA SER A 295 3.46 12.22 -16.48
C SER A 295 2.70 11.60 -15.30
N ALA A 296 3.44 11.15 -14.28
CA ALA A 296 2.87 10.58 -13.06
C ALA A 296 3.86 10.61 -11.91
N GLU A 297 3.37 10.59 -10.67
CA GLU A 297 4.21 10.42 -9.48
C GLU A 297 4.41 8.94 -9.14
N THR A 298 3.31 8.18 -9.11
CA THR A 298 3.35 6.72 -9.03
C THR A 298 2.43 6.13 -10.09
N LEU A 299 2.81 4.97 -10.56
CA LEU A 299 2.18 4.26 -11.66
C LEU A 299 1.98 2.81 -11.28
N GLN A 300 0.85 2.26 -11.70
CA GLN A 300 0.59 0.82 -11.60
C GLN A 300 -0.20 0.37 -12.81
N ALA A 301 0.32 -0.60 -13.55
CA ALA A 301 -0.48 -1.29 -14.53
C ALA A 301 -1.44 -2.23 -13.78
N LEU A 302 -2.70 -2.11 -14.11
CA LEU A 302 -3.76 -3.03 -13.72
C LEU A 302 -4.04 -3.92 -14.92
N GLY A 303 -4.35 -5.18 -14.75
CA GLY A 303 -4.66 -6.06 -15.88
C GLY A 303 -5.69 -5.48 -16.86
N ASP A 304 -6.12 -6.25 -17.83
CA ASP A 304 -7.16 -5.86 -18.78
C ASP A 304 -8.50 -5.69 -18.05
N LEU A 305 -8.83 -4.46 -17.69
CA LEU A 305 -10.04 -4.14 -16.95
C LEU A 305 -11.29 -4.02 -17.81
N ASN A 306 -11.12 -3.80 -19.10
CA ASN A 306 -12.21 -3.52 -20.03
C ASN A 306 -12.47 -4.64 -21.06
N GLY A 307 -11.63 -5.67 -21.09
CA GLY A 307 -11.72 -6.83 -21.99
C GLY A 307 -11.19 -6.55 -23.39
N ASP A 308 -10.29 -5.58 -23.58
CA ASP A 308 -9.70 -5.24 -24.89
C ASP A 308 -8.36 -5.94 -25.16
N GLY A 309 -7.88 -6.75 -24.21
CA GLY A 309 -6.63 -7.51 -24.28
C GLY A 309 -5.40 -6.71 -23.90
N ARG A 310 -5.55 -5.53 -23.27
CA ARG A 310 -4.45 -4.64 -22.89
C ARG A 310 -4.60 -4.15 -21.45
N PRO A 311 -3.50 -4.00 -20.69
CA PRO A 311 -3.57 -3.51 -19.32
C PRO A 311 -3.86 -2.01 -19.25
N GLU A 312 -4.68 -1.61 -18.29
CA GLU A 312 -4.95 -0.23 -17.95
C GLU A 312 -3.91 0.34 -16.98
N LEU A 313 -3.79 1.67 -16.91
CA LEU A 313 -2.84 2.38 -16.08
C LEU A 313 -3.52 3.19 -14.98
N LEU A 314 -3.24 2.86 -13.72
CA LEU A 314 -3.57 3.69 -12.58
C LEU A 314 -2.44 4.67 -12.31
N VAL A 315 -2.75 5.95 -12.33
CA VAL A 315 -1.84 7.05 -12.04
C VAL A 315 -2.24 7.66 -10.70
N SER A 316 -1.34 7.62 -9.75
CA SER A 316 -1.52 8.32 -8.47
C SER A 316 -0.83 9.68 -8.52
N LEU A 317 -1.57 10.71 -8.17
CA LEU A 317 -1.10 12.06 -7.98
C LEU A 317 -1.65 12.52 -6.63
N ARG A 318 -0.85 12.51 -5.61
CA ARG A 318 -1.09 13.03 -4.26
C ARG A 318 -2.56 13.21 -3.88
N GLY A 319 -3.15 12.17 -3.29
CA GLY A 319 -4.55 12.18 -2.90
C GLY A 319 -5.56 12.07 -4.03
N SER A 320 -5.12 11.83 -5.28
CA SER A 320 -6.00 11.59 -6.42
C SER A 320 -5.50 10.37 -7.20
N GLN A 321 -6.42 9.48 -7.52
CA GLN A 321 -6.19 8.32 -8.37
C GLN A 321 -6.88 8.54 -9.70
N ARG A 322 -6.19 8.26 -10.81
CA ARG A 322 -6.71 8.40 -12.17
C ARG A 322 -6.46 7.12 -12.94
N LEU A 323 -7.52 6.57 -13.51
CA LEU A 323 -7.43 5.40 -14.38
C LEU A 323 -7.39 5.86 -15.84
N HIS A 324 -6.35 5.47 -16.55
CA HIS A 324 -6.16 5.73 -17.97
C HIS A 324 -6.27 4.43 -18.73
N LEU A 325 -7.17 4.39 -19.71
CA LEU A 325 -7.32 3.24 -20.59
C LEU A 325 -6.15 3.15 -21.57
N SER A 326 -5.80 1.94 -21.94
CA SER A 326 -4.89 1.67 -23.04
C SER A 326 -5.44 2.23 -24.35
N ASP A 327 -4.56 2.66 -25.25
CA ASP A 327 -4.92 3.20 -26.56
C ASP A 327 -3.96 2.65 -27.64
N ALA A 328 -4.47 1.72 -28.42
CA ALA A 328 -3.71 1.09 -29.49
C ALA A 328 -3.18 2.09 -30.54
N ALA A 329 -3.92 3.17 -30.80
CA ALA A 329 -3.51 4.17 -31.77
C ALA A 329 -2.36 5.05 -31.27
N LEU A 330 -2.28 5.23 -29.94
CA LEU A 330 -1.19 5.96 -29.29
C LEU A 330 -0.01 5.05 -28.91
N GLN A 331 -0.15 3.72 -29.08
CA GLN A 331 0.79 2.73 -28.56
C GLN A 331 1.13 2.96 -27.08
N GLY A 332 0.10 3.24 -26.27
CA GLY A 332 0.24 3.59 -24.85
C GLY A 332 -1.10 3.87 -24.23
N TYR A 333 -1.22 4.96 -23.47
CA TYR A 333 -2.40 5.25 -22.68
C TYR A 333 -3.07 6.57 -23.10
N SER A 334 -4.40 6.60 -22.98
CA SER A 334 -5.19 7.80 -23.22
C SER A 334 -4.73 8.95 -22.30
N PRO A 335 -4.57 10.19 -22.81
CA PRO A 335 -4.22 11.34 -21.98
C PRO A 335 -5.36 11.77 -21.05
N THR A 336 -6.59 11.35 -21.36
CA THR A 336 -7.78 11.64 -20.54
C THR A 336 -8.09 10.45 -19.65
N ALA A 337 -8.16 10.68 -18.34
CA ALA A 337 -8.56 9.64 -17.40
C ALA A 337 -10.02 9.23 -17.64
N ALA A 338 -10.26 7.93 -17.73
CA ALA A 338 -11.60 7.35 -17.83
C ALA A 338 -12.34 7.45 -16.49
N TRP A 339 -11.59 7.45 -15.40
CA TRP A 339 -12.10 7.54 -14.04
C TRP A 339 -11.12 8.28 -13.14
N GLN A 340 -11.65 8.99 -12.16
CA GLN A 340 -10.87 9.68 -11.14
C GLN A 340 -11.53 9.54 -9.77
N MET A 341 -10.70 9.35 -8.76
CA MET A 341 -11.08 9.29 -7.36
C MET A 341 -10.15 10.17 -6.51
N MET A 342 -10.73 10.79 -5.48
CA MET A 342 -9.99 11.57 -4.50
C MET A 342 -9.76 10.77 -3.22
N ASP A 343 -8.72 11.10 -2.48
CA ASP A 343 -8.43 10.54 -1.18
C ASP A 343 -9.51 10.86 -0.15
N ASP A 344 -9.77 9.93 0.74
CA ASP A 344 -10.57 10.17 1.95
C ASP A 344 -9.63 10.48 3.11
N ALA A 345 -9.66 11.69 3.63
CA ALA A 345 -8.76 12.09 4.72
C ALA A 345 -8.97 11.28 6.02
N ALA A 346 -10.07 10.53 6.17
CA ALA A 346 -10.24 9.55 7.25
C ALA A 346 -9.50 8.22 6.95
N PHE A 347 -9.29 7.91 5.67
CA PHE A 347 -8.56 6.75 5.18
C PHE A 347 -7.58 7.20 4.08
N PRO A 348 -6.58 8.03 4.42
CA PRO A 348 -5.69 8.62 3.44
C PRO A 348 -4.76 7.59 2.79
N LEU A 349 -3.89 8.06 1.91
CA LEU A 349 -2.91 7.24 1.19
C LEU A 349 -3.56 6.22 0.24
N LEU A 350 -4.71 6.57 -0.35
CA LEU A 350 -5.34 5.76 -1.37
C LEU A 350 -4.40 5.54 -2.55
N GLY A 351 -4.33 4.30 -3.04
CA GLY A 351 -3.50 3.92 -4.18
C GLY A 351 -2.03 3.74 -3.88
N GLN A 352 -1.62 3.67 -2.62
CA GLN A 352 -0.25 3.28 -2.26
C GLN A 352 0.07 1.87 -2.77
N ASN A 353 -0.92 0.97 -2.71
CA ASN A 353 -0.90 -0.31 -3.39
C ASN A 353 -2.20 -0.47 -4.18
N ALA A 354 -2.07 -0.83 -5.43
CA ALA A 354 -3.17 -1.28 -6.26
C ALA A 354 -2.68 -2.42 -7.14
N LEU A 355 -3.53 -3.36 -7.45
CA LEU A 355 -3.20 -4.45 -8.36
C LEU A 355 -4.47 -5.06 -8.96
N SER A 356 -4.30 -5.69 -10.11
CA SER A 356 -5.30 -6.61 -10.65
C SER A 356 -5.34 -7.88 -9.81
N VAL A 357 -6.54 -8.35 -9.54
CA VAL A 357 -6.78 -9.62 -8.80
C VAL A 357 -7.44 -10.68 -9.67
N GLY A 358 -7.39 -10.50 -11.01
CA GLY A 358 -8.03 -11.43 -11.94
C GLY A 358 -9.54 -11.37 -11.89
N ASP A 359 -10.24 -12.49 -12.02
CA ASP A 359 -11.71 -12.62 -11.94
C ASP A 359 -12.12 -13.03 -10.53
N MET A 360 -11.97 -12.08 -9.59
CA MET A 360 -12.31 -12.32 -8.19
C MET A 360 -13.82 -12.19 -7.91
N VAL A 361 -14.54 -11.36 -8.69
CA VAL A 361 -15.96 -11.08 -8.47
C VAL A 361 -16.79 -11.57 -9.66
N GLU A 362 -17.72 -12.48 -9.42
CA GLU A 362 -18.61 -13.03 -10.45
C GLU A 362 -19.29 -11.92 -11.28
N GLY A 363 -19.22 -12.02 -12.62
CA GLY A 363 -19.99 -11.22 -13.58
C GLY A 363 -19.30 -9.93 -14.10
N GLY A 364 -17.99 -9.81 -13.98
CA GLY A 364 -17.19 -8.79 -14.65
C GLY A 364 -17.00 -9.06 -16.16
N THR A 365 -16.40 -8.13 -16.89
CA THR A 365 -16.03 -8.27 -18.32
C THR A 365 -14.53 -8.27 -18.54
N GLY A 366 -13.76 -8.02 -17.53
CA GLY A 366 -12.31 -7.97 -17.49
C GLY A 366 -11.84 -8.28 -16.07
N HIS A 367 -10.59 -7.99 -15.81
CA HIS A 367 -10.02 -8.22 -14.49
C HIS A 367 -10.60 -7.28 -13.43
N ASP A 368 -10.78 -7.78 -12.23
CA ASP A 368 -11.05 -6.97 -11.04
C ASP A 368 -9.76 -6.35 -10.52
N PHE A 369 -9.87 -5.28 -9.75
CA PHE A 369 -8.71 -4.68 -9.12
C PHE A 369 -8.99 -4.20 -7.69
N VAL A 370 -7.94 -4.21 -6.88
CA VAL A 370 -7.98 -3.75 -5.50
C VAL A 370 -7.07 -2.54 -5.33
N ILE A 371 -7.56 -1.55 -4.59
CA ILE A 371 -6.78 -0.38 -4.16
C ILE A 371 -6.74 -0.34 -2.63
N SER A 372 -5.55 -0.15 -2.07
CA SER A 372 -5.41 0.08 -0.64
C SER A 372 -5.46 1.56 -0.28
N ALA A 373 -5.96 1.83 0.93
CA ALA A 373 -5.83 3.08 1.65
C ALA A 373 -5.34 2.77 3.07
N LEU A 374 -5.05 3.79 3.86
CA LEU A 374 -4.71 3.60 5.26
C LEU A 374 -5.84 2.85 5.98
N GLY A 375 -5.54 1.68 6.51
CA GLY A 375 -6.49 0.85 7.24
C GLY A 375 -7.64 0.26 6.43
N ARG A 376 -7.61 0.30 5.10
CA ARG A 376 -8.69 -0.20 4.24
C ARG A 376 -8.19 -0.70 2.89
N ALA A 377 -8.91 -1.67 2.31
CA ALA A 377 -8.81 -2.07 0.91
C ALA A 377 -10.18 -1.96 0.25
N TYR A 378 -10.20 -1.57 -1.02
CA TYR A 378 -11.40 -1.47 -1.86
C TYR A 378 -11.23 -2.34 -3.09
N LEU A 379 -12.22 -3.18 -3.38
CA LEU A 379 -12.29 -4.03 -4.57
C LEU A 379 -13.29 -3.44 -5.56
N PHE A 380 -12.85 -3.34 -6.80
CA PHE A 380 -13.65 -2.83 -7.91
C PHE A 380 -13.80 -3.92 -8.96
N ARG A 381 -15.01 -4.02 -9.49
CA ARG A 381 -15.36 -4.85 -10.64
C ARG A 381 -15.70 -3.94 -11.82
N PRO A 382 -14.78 -3.71 -12.75
CA PRO A 382 -15.07 -2.93 -13.94
C PRO A 382 -16.09 -3.61 -14.85
N THR A 383 -16.69 -2.84 -15.72
CA THR A 383 -17.52 -3.32 -16.82
C THR A 383 -16.91 -2.85 -18.12
N ALA A 384 -17.30 -3.42 -19.26
CA ALA A 384 -16.77 -3.09 -20.58
C ALA A 384 -16.69 -1.58 -20.90
N ASN A 385 -17.47 -0.77 -20.24
CA ASN A 385 -17.39 0.68 -20.28
C ASN A 385 -16.82 1.21 -18.94
N VAL A 386 -15.51 1.26 -18.82
CA VAL A 386 -14.83 1.88 -17.67
C VAL A 386 -14.93 3.42 -17.74
N SER A 387 -16.13 3.94 -17.99
CA SER A 387 -16.37 5.39 -18.05
C SER A 387 -17.41 5.78 -17.01
N GLY A 388 -17.06 6.72 -16.16
CA GLY A 388 -17.93 7.21 -15.10
C GLY A 388 -17.44 6.78 -13.71
N PRO A 389 -18.18 7.08 -12.64
CA PRO A 389 -17.80 6.71 -11.29
C PRO A 389 -17.81 5.18 -11.13
N LEU A 390 -16.65 4.60 -10.83
CA LEU A 390 -16.55 3.22 -10.37
C LEU A 390 -16.80 3.21 -8.86
N GLU A 391 -17.81 2.45 -8.46
CA GLU A 391 -18.09 2.22 -7.04
C GLU A 391 -17.45 0.88 -6.62
N PRO A 392 -16.85 0.80 -5.43
CA PRO A 392 -16.32 -0.47 -4.96
C PRO A 392 -17.46 -1.46 -4.71
N VAL A 393 -17.27 -2.70 -5.12
CA VAL A 393 -18.21 -3.80 -4.84
C VAL A 393 -17.99 -4.39 -3.45
N TRP A 394 -16.77 -4.21 -2.91
CA TRP A 394 -16.37 -4.69 -1.60
C TRP A 394 -15.35 -3.73 -0.98
N ALA A 395 -15.36 -3.65 0.33
CA ALA A 395 -14.32 -2.99 1.10
C ALA A 395 -14.10 -3.71 2.43
N TRP A 396 -12.86 -3.78 2.88
CA TRP A 396 -12.54 -4.34 4.17
C TRP A 396 -11.60 -3.41 4.95
N PRO A 397 -11.95 -3.10 6.21
CA PRO A 397 -13.25 -3.37 6.86
C PRO A 397 -14.39 -2.51 6.29
N ARG A 398 -15.63 -3.01 6.37
CA ARG A 398 -16.82 -2.33 5.84
C ARG A 398 -17.29 -1.11 6.65
N THR A 399 -16.80 -0.95 7.86
CA THR A 399 -17.19 0.17 8.72
C THR A 399 -16.66 1.50 8.19
N ASN A 400 -17.47 2.56 8.22
CA ASN A 400 -17.02 3.92 7.92
C ASN A 400 -16.24 4.57 9.08
N HIS A 401 -16.05 3.85 10.17
CA HIS A 401 -15.30 4.27 11.33
C HIS A 401 -13.95 3.54 11.37
N LEU A 402 -12.85 4.28 11.46
CA LEU A 402 -11.51 3.73 11.61
C LEU A 402 -11.33 3.23 13.05
N ASP A 403 -11.41 1.94 13.26
CA ASP A 403 -10.99 1.30 14.50
C ASP A 403 -9.75 0.42 14.20
N PRO A 404 -8.57 0.77 14.67
CA PRO A 404 -7.35 0.01 14.36
C PRO A 404 -7.36 -1.42 14.87
N ARG A 405 -8.26 -1.77 15.81
CA ARG A 405 -8.44 -3.15 16.28
C ARG A 405 -9.14 -4.02 15.25
N THR A 406 -9.88 -3.42 14.35
CA THR A 406 -10.63 -4.07 13.26
C THR A 406 -10.13 -3.67 11.87
N ALA A 407 -9.35 -2.59 11.78
CA ALA A 407 -8.77 -2.08 10.55
C ALA A 407 -7.56 -2.89 10.09
N LEU A 408 -7.13 -2.63 8.85
CA LEU A 408 -5.92 -3.21 8.27
C LEU A 408 -4.62 -2.63 8.85
N GLY A 409 -4.68 -1.92 9.98
CA GLY A 409 -3.54 -1.23 10.59
C GLY A 409 -3.38 0.21 10.05
N PHE A 410 -2.34 0.91 10.53
CA PHE A 410 -2.02 2.28 10.11
C PHE A 410 -0.94 2.35 9.02
N VAL A 411 -0.74 1.27 8.29
CA VAL A 411 0.09 1.21 7.09
C VAL A 411 -0.80 0.67 6.00
N PRO A 412 -0.76 1.21 4.77
CA PRO A 412 -1.51 0.64 3.68
C PRO A 412 -1.19 -0.86 3.56
N PRO A 413 -2.20 -1.73 3.47
CA PRO A 413 -1.98 -3.17 3.40
C PRO A 413 -1.21 -3.54 2.13
N ILE A 414 -0.38 -4.56 2.23
CA ILE A 414 0.24 -5.19 1.07
C ILE A 414 -0.80 -6.08 0.41
N LEU A 415 -0.93 -5.97 -0.89
CA LEU A 415 -1.86 -6.74 -1.68
C LEU A 415 -1.09 -7.69 -2.59
N ALA A 416 -1.58 -8.90 -2.79
CA ALA A 416 -1.08 -9.84 -3.79
C ALA A 416 -2.23 -10.64 -4.39
N SER A 417 -2.25 -10.75 -5.72
CA SER A 417 -3.15 -11.64 -6.45
C SER A 417 -2.63 -13.06 -6.34
N ALA A 418 -3.48 -13.98 -5.97
CA ALA A 418 -3.08 -15.35 -5.66
C ALA A 418 -3.58 -16.38 -6.68
N GLY A 419 -4.43 -15.96 -7.63
CA GLY A 419 -5.20 -16.90 -8.43
C GLY A 419 -6.24 -17.62 -7.58
N ASP A 420 -6.90 -18.61 -8.13
CA ASP A 420 -7.88 -19.46 -7.44
C ASP A 420 -7.15 -20.46 -6.52
N LEU A 421 -7.05 -20.11 -5.21
CA LEU A 421 -6.35 -20.93 -4.21
C LEU A 421 -7.19 -22.08 -3.67
N ASP A 422 -8.51 -22.01 -3.77
CA ASP A 422 -9.39 -23.03 -3.19
C ASP A 422 -10.16 -23.86 -4.23
N GLY A 423 -9.94 -23.59 -5.51
CA GLY A 423 -10.49 -24.37 -6.63
C GLY A 423 -11.96 -24.08 -6.89
N ASP A 424 -12.47 -22.91 -6.47
CA ASP A 424 -13.88 -22.55 -6.61
C ASP A 424 -14.22 -21.82 -7.92
N GLY A 425 -13.20 -21.51 -8.73
CA GLY A 425 -13.30 -20.86 -10.04
C GLY A 425 -13.21 -19.34 -10.00
N HIS A 426 -12.94 -18.75 -8.84
CA HIS A 426 -12.71 -17.31 -8.66
C HIS A 426 -11.33 -17.07 -8.06
N ASP A 427 -10.70 -15.99 -8.48
CA ASP A 427 -9.41 -15.60 -7.95
C ASP A 427 -9.52 -15.09 -6.50
N ASP A 428 -8.44 -15.26 -5.73
CA ASP A 428 -8.34 -14.92 -4.33
C ASP A 428 -7.36 -13.78 -4.09
N LEU A 429 -7.58 -13.04 -3.00
CA LEU A 429 -6.76 -11.91 -2.57
C LEU A 429 -5.96 -12.25 -1.31
N VAL A 430 -4.64 -12.16 -1.39
CA VAL A 430 -3.75 -12.20 -0.23
C VAL A 430 -3.46 -10.78 0.26
N VAL A 431 -3.62 -10.55 1.56
CA VAL A 431 -3.41 -9.25 2.19
C VAL A 431 -2.40 -9.37 3.33
N GLY A 432 -1.28 -8.68 3.19
CA GLY A 432 -0.27 -8.54 4.23
C GLY A 432 -0.59 -7.34 5.13
N LEU A 433 -0.67 -7.57 6.43
CA LEU A 433 -0.99 -6.59 7.45
C LEU A 433 0.22 -6.36 8.33
N THR A 434 0.87 -5.22 8.14
CA THR A 434 2.08 -4.87 8.89
C THR A 434 1.73 -4.41 10.30
N PRO A 435 2.45 -4.85 11.34
CA PRO A 435 2.31 -4.26 12.67
C PRO A 435 2.75 -2.80 12.64
N GLU A 436 2.26 -2.01 13.58
CA GLU A 436 2.77 -0.65 13.74
C GLU A 436 4.29 -0.63 13.93
N ALA A 437 4.87 0.51 13.56
CA ALA A 437 6.32 0.69 13.54
C ALA A 437 7.04 0.41 14.88
N ASP A 438 6.33 0.34 16.00
CA ASP A 438 6.90 -0.03 17.30
C ASP A 438 6.71 -1.49 17.70
N GLY A 439 5.97 -2.28 16.88
CA GLY A 439 5.77 -3.70 17.11
C GLY A 439 4.99 -4.07 18.36
N THR A 440 4.46 -3.09 19.09
CA THR A 440 3.90 -3.32 20.44
C THR A 440 2.42 -3.63 20.44
N ARG A 441 1.67 -3.36 19.36
CA ARG A 441 0.21 -3.46 19.38
C ARG A 441 -0.33 -4.72 18.74
N PHE A 442 0.18 -5.10 17.57
CA PHE A 442 -0.32 -6.27 16.84
C PHE A 442 0.84 -7.02 16.20
N PRO A 443 0.91 -8.35 16.32
CA PRO A 443 1.76 -9.12 15.43
C PRO A 443 1.26 -8.89 14.00
N GLY A 444 2.18 -8.72 13.04
CA GLY A 444 1.81 -8.69 11.64
C GLY A 444 1.06 -9.96 11.25
N ARG A 445 0.20 -9.86 10.26
CA ARG A 445 -0.63 -10.97 9.78
C ARG A 445 -0.60 -11.05 8.27
N VAL A 446 -0.86 -12.23 7.75
CA VAL A 446 -1.24 -12.41 6.35
C VAL A 446 -2.60 -13.11 6.33
N VAL A 447 -3.52 -12.58 5.55
CA VAL A 447 -4.89 -13.08 5.44
C VAL A 447 -5.24 -13.31 3.98
N VAL A 448 -6.18 -14.23 3.73
CA VAL A 448 -6.70 -14.54 2.39
C VAL A 448 -8.20 -14.30 2.38
N PHE A 449 -8.67 -13.58 1.36
CA PHE A 449 -10.09 -13.39 1.05
C PHE A 449 -10.43 -14.16 -0.21
N GLY A 450 -11.47 -15.02 -0.15
CA GLY A 450 -11.95 -15.79 -1.28
C GLY A 450 -12.84 -14.98 -2.21
N GLY A 451 -12.73 -15.24 -3.51
CA GLY A 451 -13.57 -14.69 -4.56
C GLY A 451 -15.00 -15.21 -4.56
N GLY A 452 -15.80 -14.76 -5.52
CA GLY A 452 -17.15 -15.23 -5.77
C GLY A 452 -18.22 -14.13 -5.94
N ALA A 453 -19.50 -14.53 -5.93
CA ALA A 453 -20.62 -13.61 -6.04
C ALA A 453 -20.67 -12.64 -4.84
N VAL A 454 -21.01 -11.36 -5.09
CA VAL A 454 -21.23 -10.39 -4.02
C VAL A 454 -22.48 -10.82 -3.22
N PRO A 455 -22.38 -11.05 -1.88
CA PRO A 455 -23.51 -11.50 -1.10
C PRO A 455 -24.64 -10.45 -1.04
N ASP A 456 -25.87 -10.83 -1.34
CA ASP A 456 -27.04 -9.94 -1.27
C ASP A 456 -27.28 -9.33 0.14
N SER A 457 -26.85 -10.05 1.17
CA SER A 457 -27.05 -9.69 2.58
C SER A 457 -26.17 -8.53 3.06
N THR A 458 -25.15 -8.15 2.30
CA THR A 458 -24.11 -7.23 2.78
C THR A 458 -24.42 -5.75 2.56
N GLY A 459 -25.41 -5.45 1.70
CA GLY A 459 -25.66 -4.07 1.28
C GLY A 459 -24.47 -3.49 0.46
N PRO A 460 -24.56 -2.23 0.04
CA PRO A 460 -23.49 -1.61 -0.74
C PRO A 460 -22.19 -1.51 0.07
N ALA A 461 -21.05 -1.66 -0.60
CA ALA A 461 -19.74 -1.34 0.00
C ALA A 461 -19.73 0.13 0.46
N PRO A 462 -18.91 0.50 1.46
CA PRO A 462 -18.74 1.88 1.81
C PRO A 462 -18.34 2.69 0.58
N ALA A 463 -19.14 3.70 0.25
CA ALA A 463 -18.84 4.58 -0.87
C ALA A 463 -17.50 5.28 -0.64
N LEU A 464 -16.78 5.53 -1.72
CA LEU A 464 -15.61 6.40 -1.69
C LEU A 464 -16.03 7.82 -1.33
N ALA A 465 -15.12 8.59 -0.74
CA ALA A 465 -15.38 10.00 -0.52
C ALA A 465 -15.68 10.66 -1.88
N PRO A 466 -16.80 11.34 -2.03
CA PRO A 466 -17.13 11.97 -3.30
C PRO A 466 -16.11 13.06 -3.61
N THR A 467 -15.73 13.16 -4.88
CA THR A 467 -14.92 14.29 -5.35
C THR A 467 -15.67 15.59 -5.06
N LYS A 468 -15.11 16.41 -4.15
CA LYS A 468 -15.72 17.67 -3.73
C LYS A 468 -15.22 18.81 -4.61
N THR A 469 -16.11 19.56 -5.24
CA THR A 469 -15.79 20.87 -5.81
C THR A 469 -16.14 21.91 -4.75
N CYS A 470 -15.12 22.59 -4.23
CA CYS A 470 -15.30 23.51 -3.10
C CYS A 470 -15.71 24.92 -3.52
N ASN A 471 -15.55 25.26 -4.80
CA ASN A 471 -15.73 26.62 -5.31
C ASN A 471 -14.87 27.63 -4.54
N LEU A 472 -13.57 27.32 -4.43
CA LEU A 472 -12.63 28.13 -3.68
C LEU A 472 -12.67 29.58 -4.12
N PRO A 473 -12.51 30.54 -3.17
CA PRO A 473 -12.43 31.95 -3.54
C PRO A 473 -11.21 32.22 -4.42
N VAL A 474 -11.33 33.12 -5.38
CA VAL A 474 -10.24 33.54 -6.27
C VAL A 474 -9.94 35.00 -6.01
N ASP A 475 -8.81 35.29 -5.37
CA ASP A 475 -8.30 36.65 -5.23
C ASP A 475 -6.80 36.66 -5.56
N PRO A 476 -6.44 37.02 -6.81
CA PRO A 476 -5.03 36.99 -7.24
C PRO A 476 -4.17 38.13 -6.69
N VAL A 477 -4.76 39.11 -6.03
CA VAL A 477 -4.06 40.32 -5.56
C VAL A 477 -3.89 40.34 -4.04
N ASN A 478 -4.95 40.02 -3.29
CA ASN A 478 -4.97 40.08 -1.85
C ASN A 478 -5.45 38.77 -1.22
N GLY A 479 -5.23 37.66 -1.93
CA GLY A 479 -5.66 36.36 -1.48
C GLY A 479 -5.06 35.98 -0.14
N LYS A 480 -5.88 35.37 0.71
CA LYS A 480 -5.48 34.85 2.00
C LYS A 480 -5.82 33.39 2.14
N PRO A 481 -5.07 32.62 2.93
CA PRO A 481 -5.52 31.30 3.40
C PRO A 481 -6.75 31.43 4.30
N ASP A 482 -7.45 30.33 4.51
CA ASP A 482 -8.60 30.23 5.42
C ASP A 482 -8.61 28.81 5.99
N LEU A 483 -8.07 28.65 7.18
CA LEU A 483 -7.88 27.35 7.80
C LEU A 483 -9.15 26.88 8.51
N THR A 484 -9.38 25.58 8.41
CA THR A 484 -10.42 24.91 9.19
C THR A 484 -10.07 23.44 9.41
N VAL A 485 -10.84 22.76 10.25
CA VAL A 485 -10.66 21.33 10.54
C VAL A 485 -11.81 20.52 9.97
N ASP A 486 -11.53 19.36 9.38
CA ASP A 486 -12.58 18.46 8.90
C ASP A 486 -13.24 17.73 10.09
N ARG A 487 -14.50 18.12 10.39
CA ARG A 487 -15.29 17.53 11.47
C ARG A 487 -15.64 16.07 11.19
N ASP A 488 -15.84 15.69 9.92
CA ASP A 488 -16.19 14.32 9.55
C ASP A 488 -15.02 13.36 9.78
N VAL A 489 -13.81 13.78 9.41
CA VAL A 489 -12.57 13.03 9.70
C VAL A 489 -12.41 12.82 11.20
N LEU A 490 -12.56 13.89 12.01
CA LEU A 490 -12.52 13.77 13.47
C LEU A 490 -13.53 12.74 13.98
N ALA A 491 -14.80 12.84 13.55
CA ALA A 491 -15.86 11.95 14.02
C ALA A 491 -15.65 10.48 13.63
N ARG A 492 -15.15 10.22 12.42
CA ARG A 492 -14.99 8.87 11.88
C ARG A 492 -13.73 8.15 12.37
N THR A 493 -12.79 8.87 13.00
CA THR A 493 -11.50 8.32 13.42
C THR A 493 -11.30 8.25 14.93
N LEU A 494 -12.33 8.60 15.72
CA LEU A 494 -12.29 8.50 17.18
C LEU A 494 -12.28 7.05 17.65
N TYR A 495 -11.32 6.69 18.49
CA TYR A 495 -11.31 5.41 19.20
C TYR A 495 -10.57 5.51 20.54
N VAL A 496 -10.80 4.57 21.44
CA VAL A 496 -10.11 4.49 22.74
C VAL A 496 -9.06 3.40 22.69
N GLU A 497 -7.85 3.75 23.12
CA GLU A 497 -6.72 2.83 23.23
C GLU A 497 -6.17 2.82 24.65
N ARG A 498 -5.77 1.62 25.15
CA ARG A 498 -4.90 1.50 26.32
C ARG A 498 -3.49 1.24 25.88
N ARG A 499 -2.57 2.09 26.34
CA ARG A 499 -1.14 1.99 26.04
C ARG A 499 -0.30 2.20 27.28
N THR A 500 0.78 1.41 27.42
CA THR A 500 1.75 1.56 28.51
C THR A 500 2.95 2.35 27.99
N PHE A 501 3.32 3.39 28.73
CA PHE A 501 4.47 4.23 28.44
C PHE A 501 5.57 4.01 29.49
N ALA A 502 6.83 4.00 29.05
CA ALA A 502 7.96 4.07 29.95
C ALA A 502 8.05 5.47 30.58
N GLN A 503 8.56 5.56 31.82
CA GLN A 503 8.65 6.85 32.52
C GLN A 503 9.58 7.84 31.81
N ASP A 504 10.55 7.35 31.06
CA ASP A 504 11.52 8.11 30.27
C ASP A 504 11.18 8.18 28.78
N SER A 505 9.97 7.77 28.38
CA SER A 505 9.55 7.83 26.97
C SER A 505 9.43 9.28 26.48
N CYS A 506 9.48 9.46 25.19
CA CYS A 506 9.32 10.77 24.55
C CYS A 506 7.97 11.39 24.86
N GLU A 507 6.92 10.60 24.86
CA GLU A 507 5.55 11.08 25.12
C GLU A 507 5.38 11.63 26.55
N VAL A 508 6.14 11.12 27.53
CA VAL A 508 6.18 11.67 28.89
C VAL A 508 7.01 12.95 28.91
N ARG A 509 8.16 12.98 28.24
CA ARG A 509 9.05 14.16 28.20
C ARG A 509 8.41 15.34 27.48
N GLU A 510 7.66 15.07 26.43
CA GLU A 510 6.91 16.07 25.64
C GLU A 510 5.60 16.49 26.31
N GLY A 511 5.20 15.82 27.40
CA GLY A 511 3.96 16.12 28.11
C GLY A 511 2.68 15.66 27.42
N CYS A 512 2.78 14.74 26.46
CA CYS A 512 1.63 14.11 25.80
C CYS A 512 0.86 13.20 26.74
N VAL A 513 1.53 12.66 27.74
CA VAL A 513 0.97 11.99 28.92
C VAL A 513 1.70 12.50 30.17
N PRO A 514 1.02 12.60 31.32
CA PRO A 514 1.61 13.23 32.52
C PRO A 514 2.70 12.36 33.18
N GLN A 515 2.68 11.06 32.97
CA GLN A 515 3.62 10.09 33.56
C GLN A 515 3.56 8.75 32.81
N GLY A 516 4.57 7.91 33.02
CA GLY A 516 4.58 6.53 32.56
C GLY A 516 3.50 5.65 33.21
N GLY A 517 3.40 4.41 32.75
CA GLY A 517 2.37 3.46 33.14
C GLY A 517 1.27 3.30 32.08
N GLU A 518 0.26 2.50 32.41
CA GLU A 518 -0.88 2.32 31.53
C GLU A 518 -1.75 3.58 31.48
N ARG A 519 -2.04 4.05 30.25
CA ARG A 519 -2.89 5.20 29.97
C ARG A 519 -4.06 4.82 29.08
N ARG A 520 -5.20 5.46 29.29
CA ARG A 520 -6.40 5.36 28.43
C ARG A 520 -6.46 6.59 27.54
N LEU A 521 -6.30 6.41 26.24
CA LEU A 521 -6.14 7.49 25.27
C LEU A 521 -7.36 7.56 24.36
N LEU A 522 -7.97 8.73 24.24
CA LEU A 522 -8.94 9.01 23.19
C LEU A 522 -8.18 9.53 21.97
N ARG A 523 -8.08 8.71 20.95
CA ARG A 523 -7.33 8.97 19.72
C ARG A 523 -8.25 9.39 18.57
N PHE A 524 -7.70 10.19 17.66
CA PHE A 524 -8.42 10.69 16.48
C PHE A 524 -7.45 11.25 15.44
N SER A 525 -7.87 11.29 14.18
CA SER A 525 -7.17 12.03 13.13
C SER A 525 -7.62 13.49 13.11
N THR A 526 -6.71 14.38 12.70
CA THR A 526 -6.99 15.78 12.43
C THR A 526 -6.62 16.10 11.00
N SER A 527 -7.59 16.54 10.20
CA SER A 527 -7.37 17.04 8.84
C SER A 527 -7.51 18.56 8.86
N ILE A 528 -6.43 19.27 8.61
CA ILE A 528 -6.34 20.74 8.60
C ILE A 528 -6.43 21.20 7.14
N MET A 529 -7.52 21.86 6.78
CA MET A 529 -7.82 22.24 5.40
C MET A 529 -7.53 23.71 5.17
N ASN A 530 -7.00 24.06 4.00
CA ASN A 530 -6.95 25.44 3.53
C ASN A 530 -8.05 25.67 2.49
N MET A 531 -9.09 26.38 2.87
CA MET A 531 -10.25 26.73 2.05
C MET A 531 -10.18 28.15 1.47
N GLY A 532 -9.04 28.80 1.64
CA GLY A 532 -8.80 30.16 1.16
C GLY A 532 -8.34 30.24 -0.30
N SER A 533 -7.98 31.46 -0.72
CA SER A 533 -7.50 31.77 -2.07
C SER A 533 -5.98 31.82 -2.20
N ALA A 534 -5.25 31.72 -1.10
CA ALA A 534 -3.79 31.73 -1.06
C ALA A 534 -3.23 30.56 -0.23
N PRO A 535 -2.00 30.12 -0.46
CA PRO A 535 -1.39 29.07 0.36
C PRO A 535 -1.14 29.57 1.79
N VAL A 536 -1.29 28.66 2.75
CA VAL A 536 -0.67 28.80 4.08
C VAL A 536 0.83 28.70 3.89
N VAL A 537 1.57 29.62 4.44
CA VAL A 537 3.04 29.57 4.47
C VAL A 537 3.51 29.80 5.88
N VAL A 538 4.21 28.83 6.43
CA VAL A 538 4.81 28.92 7.76
C VAL A 538 6.26 29.37 7.61
N PRO A 539 6.70 30.44 8.27
CA PRO A 539 8.10 30.86 8.26
C PRO A 539 9.03 29.76 8.76
N SER A 540 10.27 29.76 8.31
CA SER A 540 11.27 28.81 8.77
C SER A 540 11.67 29.06 10.25
N PRO A 541 12.22 28.06 10.97
CA PRO A 541 12.75 28.25 12.33
C PRO A 541 13.84 29.32 12.42
N GLN A 542 14.56 29.61 11.33
CA GLN A 542 15.58 30.65 11.26
C GLN A 542 14.95 32.05 11.18
N GLU A 543 13.79 32.19 10.52
CA GLU A 543 13.09 33.46 10.38
C GLU A 543 12.25 33.80 11.60
N ARG A 544 11.64 32.79 12.21
CA ARG A 544 10.74 32.94 13.39
C ARG A 544 11.07 31.90 14.47
N PRO A 545 12.25 31.98 15.10
CA PRO A 545 12.64 31.01 16.12
C PRO A 545 11.72 31.04 17.37
N ASP A 546 10.92 32.09 17.55
CA ASP A 546 9.91 32.20 18.60
C ASP A 546 8.72 31.24 18.42
N LEU A 547 8.48 30.73 17.20
CA LEU A 547 7.40 29.82 16.89
C LEU A 547 7.81 28.34 16.96
N PHE A 548 9.10 28.06 17.12
CA PHE A 548 9.61 26.69 17.02
C PHE A 548 10.36 26.27 18.29
N VAL A 549 10.30 24.99 18.58
CA VAL A 549 11.12 24.34 19.60
C VAL A 549 11.78 23.11 18.99
N TYR A 550 13.11 23.02 19.15
CA TYR A 550 13.83 21.83 18.75
C TYR A 550 13.47 20.66 19.66
N ASP A 551 13.06 19.57 19.07
CA ASP A 551 12.69 18.34 19.78
C ASP A 551 13.82 17.30 19.68
N GLU A 552 14.40 16.94 20.83
CA GLU A 552 15.47 15.94 20.92
C GLU A 552 14.98 14.52 20.62
N CYS A 553 13.69 14.23 20.83
CA CYS A 553 13.09 12.94 20.56
C CYS A 553 12.97 12.67 19.06
N HIS A 554 12.61 13.70 18.30
CA HIS A 554 12.36 13.61 16.88
C HIS A 554 13.53 14.13 16.04
N GLY A 555 14.43 14.93 16.63
CA GLY A 555 15.63 15.43 15.97
C GLY A 555 15.39 16.56 14.97
N HIS A 556 14.26 17.29 15.09
CA HIS A 556 13.91 18.44 14.26
C HIS A 556 13.12 19.50 15.05
N ASP A 557 12.94 20.68 14.42
CA ASP A 557 12.17 21.77 14.99
C ASP A 557 10.67 21.53 14.83
N HIS A 558 9.90 21.78 15.90
CA HIS A 558 8.45 21.71 15.95
C HIS A 558 7.82 23.09 15.99
N LEU A 559 6.84 23.34 15.10
CA LEU A 559 5.93 24.50 15.24
C LEU A 559 5.03 24.26 16.46
N VAL A 560 5.16 25.09 17.50
CA VAL A 560 4.48 24.85 18.77
C VAL A 560 3.14 25.57 18.86
N ASN A 561 2.22 24.97 19.62
CA ASN A 561 0.90 25.53 19.91
C ASN A 561 0.06 25.85 18.66
N PHE A 562 0.28 25.15 17.55
CA PHE A 562 -0.48 25.36 16.32
C PHE A 562 -1.87 24.70 16.39
N ALA A 563 -2.02 23.55 17.05
CA ALA A 563 -3.32 22.94 17.30
C ALA A 563 -3.53 22.64 18.79
N GLY A 564 -4.77 22.79 19.24
CA GLY A 564 -5.23 22.50 20.58
C GLY A 564 -6.37 21.48 20.59
N TYR A 565 -6.31 20.55 21.55
CA TYR A 565 -7.30 19.51 21.75
C TYR A 565 -7.90 19.60 23.14
N ALA A 566 -9.22 19.46 23.28
CA ALA A 566 -9.88 19.43 24.57
C ALA A 566 -11.04 18.44 24.59
N LEU A 567 -11.25 17.83 25.74
CA LEU A 567 -12.46 17.11 26.07
C LEU A 567 -13.25 17.94 27.08
N ARG A 568 -14.42 18.42 26.67
CA ARG A 568 -15.28 19.29 27.51
C ARG A 568 -16.45 18.50 28.10
N ASP A 569 -16.72 18.73 29.37
CA ASP A 569 -17.88 18.19 30.05
C ASP A 569 -19.18 18.93 29.66
N ALA A 570 -20.32 18.47 30.17
CA ALA A 570 -21.61 19.06 29.90
C ALA A 570 -21.74 20.56 30.39
N SER A 571 -20.87 21.04 31.25
CA SER A 571 -20.81 22.44 31.69
C SER A 571 -19.95 23.30 30.77
N GLY A 572 -19.27 22.69 29.78
CA GLY A 572 -18.33 23.38 28.90
C GLY A 572 -16.94 23.55 29.49
N LYS A 573 -16.65 22.95 30.65
CA LYS A 573 -15.34 22.94 31.25
C LYS A 573 -14.46 21.86 30.68
N ASP A 574 -13.20 22.14 30.41
CA ASP A 574 -12.23 21.15 29.93
C ASP A 574 -11.97 20.10 31.03
N ALA A 575 -12.36 18.85 30.74
CA ALA A 575 -12.09 17.68 31.57
C ALA A 575 -10.63 17.23 31.38
N THR A 576 -10.14 17.29 30.14
CA THR A 576 -8.73 17.09 29.81
C THR A 576 -8.35 17.91 28.59
N VAL A 577 -7.07 18.28 28.51
CA VAL A 577 -6.50 19.06 27.41
C VAL A 577 -5.30 18.29 26.87
N GLY A 578 -5.25 18.13 25.57
CA GLY A 578 -4.12 17.58 24.85
C GLY A 578 -3.49 18.63 23.94
N ARG A 579 -2.22 18.51 23.72
CA ARG A 579 -1.49 19.33 22.75
C ARG A 579 -0.58 18.44 21.94
N LYS A 580 -0.76 18.46 20.64
CA LYS A 580 0.28 17.96 19.77
C LYS A 580 1.42 18.98 19.77
N GLN A 581 2.61 18.52 20.08
CA GLN A 581 3.75 19.41 20.30
C GLN A 581 4.45 19.83 19.02
N GLY A 582 4.29 19.08 17.93
CA GLY A 582 5.00 19.37 16.70
C GLY A 582 4.13 19.28 15.46
N PHE A 583 4.24 20.29 14.61
CA PHE A 583 3.59 20.35 13.30
C PHE A 583 4.61 20.66 12.23
N TYR A 584 4.46 20.00 11.10
CA TYR A 584 5.12 20.31 9.85
C TYR A 584 4.05 20.26 8.76
N LEU A 585 3.52 21.41 8.39
CA LEU A 585 2.39 21.52 7.49
C LEU A 585 2.80 21.16 6.06
N ILE A 586 2.05 20.26 5.44
CA ILE A 586 2.26 19.83 4.05
C ILE A 586 0.93 19.60 3.34
N ASP A 587 0.97 19.64 2.03
CA ASP A 587 -0.12 19.12 1.20
C ASP A 587 -0.12 17.58 1.28
N PHE A 588 -0.91 17.03 2.20
CA PHE A 588 -0.99 15.60 2.39
C PHE A 588 -2.07 14.96 1.54
N THR A 589 -3.25 15.57 1.50
CA THR A 589 -4.42 15.06 0.76
C THR A 589 -5.10 16.21 0.01
N GLN A 590 -5.38 16.03 -1.29
CA GLN A 590 -6.19 16.99 -2.03
C GLN A 590 -7.65 16.87 -1.59
N TYR A 591 -8.17 17.90 -0.95
CA TYR A 591 -9.53 17.93 -0.41
C TYR A 591 -10.56 18.40 -1.43
N CYS A 592 -10.19 19.38 -2.27
CA CYS A 592 -11.06 19.97 -3.29
C CYS A 592 -10.55 19.66 -4.69
N ALA A 593 -11.41 19.19 -5.60
CA ALA A 593 -11.06 18.93 -6.99
C ALA A 593 -10.65 20.19 -7.76
N ASP A 594 -11.15 21.35 -7.34
CA ASP A 594 -10.82 22.68 -7.85
C ASP A 594 -9.70 23.35 -7.06
N GLY A 595 -9.01 22.61 -6.19
CA GLY A 595 -7.85 23.05 -5.47
C GLY A 595 -6.64 23.31 -6.38
N SER A 596 -5.60 23.92 -5.82
CA SER A 596 -4.33 24.13 -6.50
C SER A 596 -3.75 22.79 -6.98
N ALA A 597 -3.20 22.80 -8.19
CA ALA A 597 -2.49 21.62 -8.71
C ALA A 597 -1.10 21.43 -8.09
N PHE A 598 -0.66 22.37 -7.28
CA PHE A 598 0.68 22.37 -6.73
C PHE A 598 0.68 21.96 -5.27
N ALA A 599 1.56 21.04 -4.92
CA ALA A 599 1.80 20.56 -3.59
C ALA A 599 3.07 21.17 -2.98
N TRP A 600 3.00 21.54 -1.69
CA TRP A 600 4.14 22.05 -0.93
C TRP A 600 5.02 20.91 -0.41
N PHE A 601 6.32 21.09 -0.55
CA PHE A 601 7.33 20.13 -0.11
C PHE A 601 8.47 20.79 0.66
N ASP A 602 9.26 19.96 1.35
CA ASP A 602 10.57 20.35 1.88
C ASP A 602 11.43 21.05 0.78
N PRO A 603 12.04 22.22 1.07
CA PRO A 603 12.21 22.81 2.41
C PRO A 603 11.06 23.73 2.89
N GLY A 604 10.02 23.95 2.13
CA GLY A 604 8.89 24.77 2.56
C GLY A 604 7.87 23.98 3.38
N THR A 605 7.16 24.66 4.27
CA THR A 605 6.04 24.11 5.02
C THR A 605 4.82 24.98 4.82
N GLY A 606 3.68 24.35 4.50
CA GLY A 606 2.46 25.08 4.20
C GLY A 606 1.36 24.17 3.67
N ILE A 607 0.19 24.75 3.40
CA ILE A 607 -0.96 24.06 2.81
C ILE A 607 -1.49 24.89 1.65
N SER A 608 -1.53 24.31 0.45
CA SER A 608 -2.07 24.94 -0.75
C SER A 608 -3.60 25.06 -0.69
N PRO A 609 -4.22 26.02 -1.40
CA PRO A 609 -5.66 26.13 -1.52
C PRO A 609 -6.32 24.83 -1.99
N GLY A 610 -7.30 24.34 -1.24
CA GLY A 610 -8.02 23.10 -1.53
C GLY A 610 -7.29 21.82 -1.12
N TRP A 611 -6.19 21.94 -0.39
CA TRP A 611 -5.46 20.82 0.20
C TRP A 611 -5.66 20.73 1.69
N SER A 612 -5.33 19.59 2.27
CA SER A 612 -5.30 19.37 3.70
C SER A 612 -4.00 18.70 4.14
N ASP A 613 -3.56 19.04 5.34
CA ASP A 613 -2.58 18.29 6.11
C ASP A 613 -3.30 17.35 7.06
N VAL A 614 -2.91 16.08 7.10
CA VAL A 614 -3.60 15.04 7.88
C VAL A 614 -2.66 14.42 8.90
N TYR A 615 -2.96 14.64 10.17
CA TYR A 615 -2.35 13.94 11.31
C TYR A 615 -3.21 12.74 11.65
N THR A 616 -2.77 11.56 11.25
CA THR A 616 -3.51 10.32 11.47
C THR A 616 -3.54 9.92 12.94
N ALA A 617 -4.56 9.19 13.34
CA ALA A 617 -4.81 8.84 14.74
C ALA A 617 -3.70 8.01 15.39
N ASP A 618 -2.80 7.38 14.62
CA ASP A 618 -1.62 6.65 15.11
C ASP A 618 -0.40 7.54 15.36
N THR A 619 -0.43 8.80 14.89
CA THR A 619 0.68 9.74 15.12
C THR A 619 0.93 9.94 16.60
N ALA A 620 2.20 10.06 16.99
CA ALA A 620 2.58 10.34 18.36
C ALA A 620 1.90 11.62 18.86
N CYS A 621 1.44 11.59 20.11
CA CYS A 621 0.75 12.70 20.78
C CYS A 621 -0.59 13.15 20.14
N GLN A 622 -1.11 12.37 19.19
CA GLN A 622 -2.40 12.62 18.55
C GLN A 622 -3.55 11.98 19.36
N TRP A 623 -3.74 12.47 20.59
CA TRP A 623 -4.74 11.97 21.55
C TRP A 623 -5.06 12.95 22.68
N LEU A 624 -6.12 12.61 23.41
CA LEU A 624 -6.43 13.13 24.73
C LEU A 624 -6.25 12.00 25.76
N ASP A 625 -5.45 12.24 26.80
CA ASP A 625 -5.32 11.29 27.91
C ASP A 625 -6.59 11.35 28.78
N VAL A 626 -7.40 10.32 28.70
CA VAL A 626 -8.67 10.17 29.41
C VAL A 626 -8.61 9.13 30.53
N THR A 627 -7.40 8.83 31.04
CA THR A 627 -7.18 7.81 32.08
C THR A 627 -8.03 8.08 33.32
N ASP A 628 -8.04 9.32 33.77
CA ASP A 628 -8.76 9.75 34.99
C ASP A 628 -10.14 10.38 34.67
N THR A 629 -10.58 10.29 33.41
CA THR A 629 -11.88 10.82 32.96
C THR A 629 -12.96 9.75 33.16
N PRO A 630 -14.02 10.06 33.94
CA PRO A 630 -15.16 9.13 34.11
C PRO A 630 -15.87 8.82 32.80
N ASP A 631 -16.57 7.69 32.76
CA ASP A 631 -17.48 7.41 31.67
C ASP A 631 -18.65 8.43 31.67
N GLY A 632 -19.06 8.88 30.47
CA GLY A 632 -20.05 9.93 30.34
C GLY A 632 -20.10 10.56 28.96
N GLU A 633 -20.90 11.62 28.85
CA GLU A 633 -21.02 12.40 27.62
C GLU A 633 -20.12 13.63 27.68
N TYR A 634 -19.42 13.84 26.57
CA TYR A 634 -18.42 14.89 26.42
C TYR A 634 -18.50 15.51 25.03
N THR A 635 -17.78 16.61 24.86
CA THR A 635 -17.54 17.24 23.56
C THR A 635 -16.03 17.25 23.31
N VAL A 636 -15.59 16.54 22.28
CA VAL A 636 -14.23 16.65 21.74
C VAL A 636 -14.13 17.93 20.94
N ARG A 637 -13.15 18.75 21.23
CA ARG A 637 -12.82 19.98 20.51
C ARG A 637 -11.44 19.86 19.89
N VAL A 638 -11.33 20.27 18.63
CA VAL A 638 -10.05 20.44 17.91
C VAL A 638 -10.02 21.84 17.33
N GLY A 639 -9.01 22.61 17.67
CA GLY A 639 -8.77 23.95 17.14
C GLY A 639 -7.38 24.04 16.52
N VAL A 640 -7.24 24.86 15.46
CA VAL A 640 -5.96 25.14 14.79
C VAL A 640 -5.72 26.63 14.73
N ASP A 641 -4.45 27.00 14.65
CA ASP A 641 -3.98 28.40 14.66
C ASP A 641 -4.62 29.29 15.74
N GLU A 642 -4.80 28.75 16.95
CA GLU A 642 -5.42 29.47 18.07
C GLU A 642 -4.69 30.77 18.48
N ASN A 643 -3.42 30.87 18.07
CA ASN A 643 -2.58 32.06 18.35
C ASN A 643 -2.52 33.04 17.17
N HIS A 644 -3.30 32.80 16.11
CA HIS A 644 -3.32 33.62 14.89
C HIS A 644 -1.91 33.89 14.33
N ILE A 645 -1.14 32.82 14.19
CA ILE A 645 0.20 32.85 13.59
C ILE A 645 0.11 33.14 12.10
N ILE A 646 -0.95 32.65 11.46
CA ILE A 646 -1.24 32.82 10.03
C ILE A 646 -2.19 34.00 9.84
N ASP A 647 -1.87 34.89 8.91
CA ASP A 647 -2.78 35.97 8.52
C ASP A 647 -3.85 35.41 7.56
N GLU A 648 -5.00 35.05 8.12
CA GLU A 648 -6.09 34.36 7.43
C GLU A 648 -7.23 35.28 6.99
N ALA A 649 -8.11 34.73 6.16
CA ALA A 649 -9.37 35.39 5.80
C ALA A 649 -10.43 35.33 6.91
N ASP A 650 -10.31 34.40 7.86
CA ASP A 650 -11.20 34.17 9.01
C ASP A 650 -12.69 34.05 8.62
N THR A 651 -12.97 33.43 7.47
CA THR A 651 -14.36 33.22 7.03
C THR A 651 -14.94 31.91 7.53
N LEU A 652 -14.07 30.93 7.85
CA LEU A 652 -14.42 29.67 8.45
C LEU A 652 -13.91 29.57 9.89
N PRO A 653 -14.56 28.78 10.75
CA PRO A 653 -14.06 28.59 12.10
C PRO A 653 -12.81 27.71 12.12
N ASN A 654 -11.80 28.13 12.87
CA ASN A 654 -10.56 27.38 13.11
C ASN A 654 -10.75 26.24 14.12
N GLU A 655 -11.96 25.97 14.55
CA GLU A 655 -12.27 24.88 15.48
C GLU A 655 -13.50 24.09 15.06
N VAL A 656 -13.48 22.82 15.42
CA VAL A 656 -14.62 21.93 15.29
C VAL A 656 -14.87 21.17 16.58
N THR A 657 -16.10 20.71 16.76
CA THR A 657 -16.53 19.93 17.91
C THR A 657 -17.32 18.70 17.51
N VAL A 658 -17.12 17.61 18.26
CA VAL A 658 -17.86 16.36 18.12
C VAL A 658 -18.34 15.90 19.49
N LYS A 659 -19.65 15.66 19.64
CA LYS A 659 -20.20 15.08 20.85
C LYS A 659 -19.94 13.59 20.89
N VAL A 660 -19.53 13.09 22.04
CA VAL A 660 -19.17 11.68 22.23
C VAL A 660 -19.67 11.15 23.57
N ARG A 661 -19.87 9.83 23.62
CA ARG A 661 -20.03 9.10 24.90
C ARG A 661 -18.86 8.16 25.08
N LEU A 662 -18.15 8.32 26.19
CA LEU A 662 -17.11 7.40 26.65
C LEU A 662 -17.74 6.31 27.50
N SER A 663 -17.39 5.06 27.27
CA SER A 663 -17.81 3.90 28.09
C SER A 663 -16.72 2.83 28.07
N GLY A 664 -15.97 2.67 29.16
CA GLY A 664 -14.82 1.79 29.20
C GLY A 664 -13.84 2.12 28.08
N ASP A 665 -13.49 1.14 27.27
CA ASP A 665 -12.56 1.29 26.14
C ASP A 665 -13.29 1.58 24.80
N THR A 666 -14.48 2.13 24.87
CA THR A 666 -15.26 2.51 23.69
C THR A 666 -15.61 3.99 23.68
N VAL A 667 -15.73 4.55 22.50
CA VAL A 667 -16.27 5.88 22.24
C VAL A 667 -17.38 5.77 21.20
N THR A 668 -18.49 6.44 21.44
CA THR A 668 -19.61 6.54 20.50
C THR A 668 -19.82 7.99 20.13
N VAL A 669 -19.84 8.31 18.84
CA VAL A 669 -20.18 9.65 18.36
C VAL A 669 -21.70 9.84 18.51
N LEU A 670 -22.08 10.97 19.09
CA LEU A 670 -23.48 11.35 19.30
C LEU A 670 -23.94 12.32 18.21
N PRO A 671 -25.23 12.37 17.90
CA PRO A 671 -25.80 13.29 16.91
C PRO A 671 -25.54 14.76 17.19
#